data_a06fa05afd02fb77852703a83c6ae004
#
_entry.id   a06fa05afd02fb77852703a83c6ae004
#
_cell.length_a   1.000
_cell.length_b   1.000
_cell.length_c   1.000
_cell.angle_alpha   90.00
_cell.angle_beta   90.00
_cell.angle_gamma   90.00
#
_symmetry.space_group_name_H-M   'P 1'
#
loop_
_entity.id
_entity.type
_entity.pdbx_description
1 polymer ?
#
loop_
_entity_poly.entity_id
_entity_poly.type
_entity_poly.pdbx_seq_one_letter_code
_entity_poly.pdbx_strand_id
1 'polypeptide(L)'
;MWTRSSRGAPPPAAPVLAKSGSDGRRPVTLGEHTAHVVEAFVSLFGEPDRPTTLAERWASFFRLDPSQAADFVRHGMVAAFCHDWGKANVGFQEMLSNHVNLQLLWHEEVSVLLLVQENIRQWLESNGLDVPLIIAAVLGHHLRARETTFGEHRGGLDPLILNWANLDLHRDLTQLARRVGLTTPIPETVPPRWSYLDKPGTKDLQQALDDIRDQLWLFDRKLRTDSTMRRMLWAVRASVVAADAAGSALPREGRGIREWIHEAFFTARTATDTPDGCLTTDTIRQAIILPRLKQIGIDESRLNPFQKACGDPDQVPPRALLLAPCGSGKTLAAWQWIAARCKERPRRRIIFLYPTRASATEGYRDYIAYAGPEEAALVHGTADLDLDGIHPDLPTEARIAEARLSALRQWPKRLFSATVDQFLGFLQHGYGPTCHLPLLADSVVVFDEVHSYDRGAFSALVEFLRHFDVPVLCMTATILEGRRKKLEQLGLKYVNGLDFSSADGESALQKAAEYPRYRVRRVDGREEAEWAVRQALRENKRVLWVVNTVERCQQIARDLACDRDANQLETEDGIPLFCYHSRYRLIDRKRWHEAVINAFKARGDHGTRQAVLAVTTQVCEMSLDLDADVLVTEWCPAPALIQRMGRCCRESTAHETGRIGEVLIYEVPGNAGRPSYLPYTEAEMTAAAPLVAAIVAEGAVSLLRLQELLDCVDTPVELPIACRFIESGPWAASGEEQFRDTTELNCPAILPQDIAEYARLRDPKRRGGDPPWKASELILSIPKKHGQPHGRHDLPPWLRVATGGVYHPALGYCLSDDPRVALIV
;
A
#
# COMPACT_ATOMS: atom_id res chain seq x y z
N MET A 1 -13.39 70.53 38.83
CA MET A 1 -14.19 69.75 37.85
C MET A 1 -13.24 68.86 37.07
N TRP A 2 -13.18 67.60 37.45
CA TRP A 2 -12.39 66.62 36.73
C TRP A 2 -13.36 65.70 35.99
N THR A 3 -13.43 65.87 34.69
CA THR A 3 -14.18 64.99 33.80
C THR A 3 -13.58 63.59 33.73
N ARG A 4 -14.31 62.57 34.20
CA ARG A 4 -14.01 61.15 33.99
C ARG A 4 -14.04 60.85 32.51
N SER A 5 -12.85 60.62 31.91
CA SER A 5 -12.81 59.99 30.60
C SER A 5 -13.37 58.57 30.68
N SER A 6 -14.39 58.30 29.90
CA SER A 6 -14.92 56.94 29.67
C SER A 6 -13.81 56.06 29.12
N ARG A 7 -13.34 55.14 29.94
CA ARG A 7 -12.49 54.05 29.44
C ARG A 7 -13.33 53.27 28.41
N GLY A 8 -13.01 53.43 27.17
CA GLY A 8 -13.55 52.54 26.13
C GLY A 8 -13.29 51.07 26.50
N ALA A 9 -14.23 50.19 26.14
CA ALA A 9 -14.06 48.77 26.30
C ALA A 9 -12.71 48.34 25.69
N PRO A 10 -11.96 47.45 26.30
CA PRO A 10 -10.73 46.95 25.71
C PRO A 10 -11.06 46.37 24.33
N PRO A 11 -10.15 46.53 23.36
CA PRO A 11 -10.36 45.97 22.04
C PRO A 11 -10.65 44.46 22.18
N PRO A 12 -11.53 43.88 21.35
CA PRO A 12 -11.84 42.45 21.39
C PRO A 12 -10.52 41.68 21.28
N ALA A 13 -10.35 40.67 22.12
CA ALA A 13 -9.17 39.82 22.09
C ALA A 13 -9.07 39.17 20.69
N ALA A 14 -7.85 39.12 20.13
CA ALA A 14 -7.64 38.51 18.82
C ALA A 14 -8.16 37.06 18.82
N PRO A 15 -8.79 36.60 17.72
CA PRO A 15 -9.32 35.24 17.62
C PRO A 15 -8.18 34.23 17.71
N VAL A 16 -8.41 33.10 18.41
CA VAL A 16 -7.46 31.98 18.46
C VAL A 16 -7.59 31.17 17.17
N LEU A 17 -6.50 31.11 16.40
CA LEU A 17 -6.47 30.48 15.09
C LEU A 17 -5.99 29.00 15.14
N ALA A 18 -6.58 28.16 14.33
CA ALA A 18 -6.06 26.82 14.03
C ALA A 18 -5.21 26.83 12.74
N LYS A 19 -5.50 27.74 11.80
CA LYS A 19 -4.81 27.82 10.51
C LYS A 19 -4.69 29.28 10.05
N SER A 20 -3.54 29.64 9.49
CA SER A 20 -3.32 30.94 8.86
C SER A 20 -4.13 31.06 7.55
N GLY A 21 -4.41 32.29 7.16
CA GLY A 21 -4.87 32.60 5.80
C GLY A 21 -3.69 32.62 4.84
N SER A 22 -3.73 31.81 3.80
CA SER A 22 -2.74 31.84 2.71
C SER A 22 -3.45 31.61 1.37
N ASP A 23 -2.85 32.02 0.28
CA ASP A 23 -3.37 31.77 -1.08
C ASP A 23 -4.82 32.26 -1.33
N GLY A 24 -5.17 33.44 -0.75
CA GLY A 24 -6.52 34.01 -0.89
C GLY A 24 -7.58 33.36 0.00
N ARG A 25 -7.20 32.45 0.89
CA ARG A 25 -8.11 31.80 1.86
C ARG A 25 -8.13 32.56 3.17
N ARG A 26 -9.30 32.61 3.82
CA ARG A 26 -9.44 33.21 5.15
C ARG A 26 -8.79 32.33 6.24
N PRO A 27 -8.32 32.95 7.33
CA PRO A 27 -7.92 32.21 8.53
C PRO A 27 -9.08 31.38 9.08
N VAL A 28 -8.75 30.25 9.72
CA VAL A 28 -9.74 29.38 10.40
C VAL A 28 -9.49 29.44 11.90
N THR A 29 -10.52 29.76 12.68
CA THR A 29 -10.41 29.77 14.15
C THR A 29 -10.28 28.35 14.71
N LEU A 30 -9.77 28.20 15.92
CA LEU A 30 -9.67 26.91 16.59
C LEU A 30 -11.05 26.30 16.85
N GLY A 31 -12.02 27.12 17.28
CA GLY A 31 -13.41 26.67 17.46
C GLY A 31 -14.04 26.15 16.16
N GLU A 32 -13.86 26.89 15.06
CA GLU A 32 -14.36 26.47 13.73
C GLU A 32 -13.68 25.18 13.24
N HIS A 33 -12.35 25.07 13.37
CA HIS A 33 -11.63 23.85 13.01
C HIS A 33 -12.12 22.64 13.81
N THR A 34 -12.22 22.80 15.14
CA THR A 34 -12.75 21.74 16.02
C THR A 34 -14.17 21.32 15.61
N ALA A 35 -15.02 22.29 15.26
CA ALA A 35 -16.37 21.99 14.75
C ALA A 35 -16.34 21.18 13.46
N HIS A 36 -15.46 21.50 12.51
CA HIS A 36 -15.27 20.74 11.28
C HIS A 36 -14.82 19.30 11.53
N VAL A 37 -13.89 19.07 12.46
CA VAL A 37 -13.41 17.73 12.77
C VAL A 37 -14.45 16.90 13.50
N VAL A 38 -15.20 17.50 14.44
CA VAL A 38 -16.34 16.85 15.11
C VAL A 38 -17.43 16.53 14.09
N GLU A 39 -17.76 17.44 13.16
CA GLU A 39 -18.73 17.18 12.10
C GLU A 39 -18.29 16.04 11.18
N ALA A 40 -17.01 15.97 10.81
CA ALA A 40 -16.46 14.85 10.03
C ALA A 40 -16.56 13.54 10.81
N PHE A 41 -16.23 13.54 12.10
CA PHE A 41 -16.36 12.36 12.96
C PHE A 41 -17.80 11.86 13.01
N VAL A 42 -18.75 12.75 13.35
CA VAL A 42 -20.19 12.41 13.44
C VAL A 42 -20.73 11.95 12.09
N SER A 43 -20.29 12.56 10.99
CA SER A 43 -20.70 12.14 9.64
C SER A 43 -20.22 10.76 9.27
N LEU A 44 -19.02 10.33 9.73
CA LEU A 44 -18.48 9.00 9.51
C LEU A 44 -19.10 7.96 10.45
N PHE A 45 -19.12 8.24 11.75
CA PHE A 45 -19.36 7.24 12.78
C PHE A 45 -20.68 7.41 13.54
N GLY A 46 -21.36 8.55 13.36
CA GLY A 46 -22.63 8.84 14.04
C GLY A 46 -22.46 9.37 15.47
N GLU A 47 -23.52 9.22 16.24
CA GLU A 47 -23.61 9.54 17.66
C GLU A 47 -23.66 8.27 18.50
N PRO A 48 -23.33 8.31 19.81
CA PRO A 48 -23.26 7.09 20.65
C PRO A 48 -24.56 6.29 20.72
N ASP A 49 -25.71 6.97 20.69
CA ASP A 49 -27.04 6.39 20.67
C ASP A 49 -27.52 6.00 19.26
N ARG A 50 -26.84 6.48 18.23
CA ARG A 50 -27.16 6.23 16.82
C ARG A 50 -25.89 6.11 15.97
N PRO A 51 -25.08 5.05 16.17
CA PRO A 51 -23.90 4.81 15.35
C PRO A 51 -24.30 4.55 13.88
N THR A 52 -23.43 4.93 12.95
CA THR A 52 -23.60 4.62 11.53
C THR A 52 -23.24 3.16 11.25
N THR A 53 -23.63 2.64 10.07
CA THR A 53 -23.20 1.33 9.59
C THR A 53 -21.68 1.24 9.45
N LEU A 54 -21.01 2.36 9.18
CA LEU A 54 -19.55 2.41 9.17
C LEU A 54 -18.97 2.25 10.59
N ALA A 55 -19.57 2.83 11.61
CA ALA A 55 -19.12 2.67 13.00
C ALA A 55 -19.22 1.21 13.46
N GLU A 56 -20.29 0.52 13.11
CA GLU A 56 -20.49 -0.90 13.43
C GLU A 56 -19.41 -1.76 12.71
N ARG A 57 -19.14 -1.50 11.44
CA ARG A 57 -18.10 -2.17 10.67
C ARG A 57 -16.70 -1.84 11.18
N TRP A 58 -16.48 -0.62 11.63
CA TRP A 58 -15.24 -0.18 12.25
C TRP A 58 -14.97 -0.90 13.56
N ALA A 59 -15.97 -1.00 14.43
CA ALA A 59 -15.86 -1.78 15.66
C ALA A 59 -15.54 -3.25 15.36
N SER A 60 -16.27 -3.86 14.42
CA SER A 60 -15.99 -5.22 13.96
C SER A 60 -14.57 -5.37 13.38
N PHE A 61 -14.13 -4.42 12.56
CA PHE A 61 -12.80 -4.40 11.96
C PHE A 61 -11.70 -4.48 13.02
N PHE A 62 -11.83 -3.70 14.10
CA PHE A 62 -10.91 -3.73 15.25
C PHE A 62 -11.20 -4.87 16.25
N ARG A 63 -12.10 -5.81 15.89
CA ARG A 63 -12.54 -6.93 16.77
C ARG A 63 -13.02 -6.46 18.14
N LEU A 64 -13.72 -5.34 18.20
CA LEU A 64 -14.49 -4.92 19.35
C LEU A 64 -15.83 -5.65 19.37
N ASP A 65 -16.35 -5.90 20.56
CA ASP A 65 -17.70 -6.43 20.71
C ASP A 65 -18.73 -5.43 20.17
N PRO A 66 -19.81 -5.85 19.49
CA PRO A 66 -20.84 -4.95 18.98
C PRO A 66 -21.42 -3.99 20.04
N SER A 67 -21.50 -4.42 21.31
CA SER A 67 -21.92 -3.55 22.42
C SER A 67 -20.97 -2.39 22.70
N GLN A 68 -19.72 -2.46 22.24
CA GLN A 68 -18.71 -1.43 22.44
C GLN A 68 -18.71 -0.36 21.33
N ALA A 69 -19.56 -0.48 20.30
CA ALA A 69 -19.65 0.50 19.24
C ALA A 69 -20.05 1.89 19.76
N ALA A 70 -20.98 1.96 20.70
CA ALA A 70 -21.39 3.22 21.34
C ALA A 70 -20.25 3.84 22.16
N ASP A 71 -19.48 3.04 22.89
CA ASP A 71 -18.32 3.51 23.66
C ASP A 71 -17.20 3.99 22.75
N PHE A 72 -16.96 3.28 21.63
CA PHE A 72 -16.02 3.72 20.60
C PHE A 72 -16.43 5.11 20.06
N VAL A 73 -17.69 5.29 19.67
CA VAL A 73 -18.18 6.56 19.13
C VAL A 73 -18.06 7.67 20.17
N ARG A 74 -18.40 7.40 21.43
CA ARG A 74 -18.28 8.37 22.53
C ARG A 74 -16.84 8.85 22.72
N HIS A 75 -15.90 7.93 22.88
CA HIS A 75 -14.50 8.26 23.12
C HIS A 75 -13.84 8.93 21.90
N GLY A 76 -14.14 8.42 20.70
CA GLY A 76 -13.62 8.98 19.45
C GLY A 76 -14.09 10.39 19.18
N MET A 77 -15.39 10.68 19.43
CA MET A 77 -15.97 11.99 19.25
C MET A 77 -15.37 13.01 20.23
N VAL A 78 -15.15 12.62 21.49
CA VAL A 78 -14.51 13.51 22.49
C VAL A 78 -13.01 13.67 22.20
N ALA A 79 -12.31 12.61 21.77
CA ALA A 79 -10.92 12.73 21.35
C ALA A 79 -10.78 13.67 20.13
N ALA A 80 -11.70 13.60 19.14
CA ALA A 80 -11.76 14.53 18.01
C ALA A 80 -12.06 15.98 18.46
N PHE A 81 -12.86 16.14 19.50
CA PHE A 81 -13.11 17.46 20.10
C PHE A 81 -11.89 18.06 20.79
N CYS A 82 -11.04 17.24 21.43
CA CYS A 82 -9.91 17.70 22.21
C CYS A 82 -8.57 17.74 21.42
N HIS A 83 -8.50 17.16 20.22
CA HIS A 83 -7.24 16.83 19.54
C HIS A 83 -6.28 18.03 19.38
N ASP A 84 -6.81 19.21 19.10
CA ASP A 84 -6.06 20.40 18.72
C ASP A 84 -6.12 21.54 19.76
N TRP A 85 -6.59 21.30 20.95
CA TRP A 85 -6.70 22.34 21.98
C TRP A 85 -5.38 23.05 22.25
N GLY A 86 -4.29 22.35 22.13
CA GLY A 86 -2.95 22.88 22.33
C GLY A 86 -2.54 23.95 21.32
N LYS A 87 -3.25 24.11 20.20
CA LYS A 87 -3.06 25.24 19.27
C LYS A 87 -3.37 26.60 19.91
N ALA A 88 -4.08 26.62 21.04
CA ALA A 88 -4.28 27.85 21.81
C ALA A 88 -3.02 28.42 22.45
N ASN A 89 -1.84 27.75 22.33
CA ASN A 89 -0.59 28.29 22.90
C ASN A 89 -0.07 29.50 22.09
N VAL A 90 0.53 30.46 22.83
CA VAL A 90 1.03 31.71 22.24
C VAL A 90 2.08 31.45 21.16
N GLY A 91 2.99 30.51 21.36
CA GLY A 91 4.02 30.20 20.37
C GLY A 91 3.45 29.69 19.04
N PHE A 92 2.35 28.91 19.07
CA PHE A 92 1.64 28.49 17.87
C PHE A 92 0.93 29.68 17.18
N GLN A 93 0.28 30.55 17.95
CA GLN A 93 -0.41 31.74 17.44
C GLN A 93 0.58 32.71 16.76
N GLU A 94 1.72 32.95 17.38
CA GLU A 94 2.81 33.76 16.83
C GLU A 94 3.41 33.14 15.56
N MET A 95 3.54 31.82 15.53
CA MET A 95 3.99 31.11 14.32
C MET A 95 3.05 31.36 13.14
N LEU A 96 1.75 31.32 13.36
CA LEU A 96 0.76 31.59 12.31
C LEU A 96 0.81 33.03 11.80
N SER A 97 1.18 34.00 12.66
CA SER A 97 1.25 35.42 12.33
C SER A 97 2.56 35.82 11.67
N ASN A 98 3.68 35.27 12.16
CA ASN A 98 5.03 35.71 11.80
C ASN A 98 5.79 34.73 10.90
N HIS A 99 5.20 33.55 10.60
CA HIS A 99 5.82 32.46 9.83
C HIS A 99 7.17 31.94 10.38
N VAL A 100 7.43 32.17 11.65
CA VAL A 100 8.60 31.67 12.38
C VAL A 100 8.15 30.62 13.38
N ASN A 101 8.78 29.44 13.41
CA ASN A 101 8.42 28.43 14.40
C ASN A 101 8.83 28.88 15.81
N LEU A 102 7.86 29.20 16.63
CA LEU A 102 8.02 29.64 18.00
C LEU A 102 7.34 28.69 18.99
N GLN A 103 6.99 27.48 18.57
CA GLN A 103 6.42 26.48 19.46
C GLN A 103 7.49 25.90 20.38
N LEU A 104 7.21 25.91 21.68
CA LEU A 104 8.05 25.28 22.69
C LEU A 104 7.93 23.76 22.68
N LEU A 105 6.71 23.25 22.50
CA LEU A 105 6.30 21.87 22.35
C LEU A 105 5.38 21.72 21.13
N TRP A 106 5.19 20.50 20.65
CA TRP A 106 4.15 20.22 19.68
C TRP A 106 2.75 20.49 20.26
N HIS A 107 1.81 20.98 19.45
CA HIS A 107 0.47 21.32 19.94
C HIS A 107 -0.30 20.11 20.49
N GLU A 108 -0.07 18.89 19.99
CA GLU A 108 -0.65 17.67 20.56
C GLU A 108 -0.11 17.39 21.97
N GLU A 109 1.16 17.68 22.27
CA GLU A 109 1.73 17.58 23.63
C GLU A 109 1.13 18.64 24.54
N VAL A 110 0.89 19.84 24.01
CA VAL A 110 0.21 20.92 24.74
C VAL A 110 -1.27 20.58 24.97
N SER A 111 -1.96 19.91 24.01
CA SER A 111 -3.31 19.41 24.23
C SER A 111 -3.36 18.43 25.41
N VAL A 112 -2.37 17.56 25.53
CA VAL A 112 -2.27 16.60 26.64
C VAL A 112 -2.02 17.32 27.97
N LEU A 113 -1.16 18.35 28.01
CA LEU A 113 -0.97 19.18 29.22
C LEU A 113 -2.26 19.81 29.73
N LEU A 114 -3.20 20.14 28.84
CA LEU A 114 -4.55 20.60 29.21
C LEU A 114 -5.42 19.47 29.76
N LEU A 115 -5.42 18.32 29.08
CA LEU A 115 -6.27 17.17 29.43
C LEU A 115 -5.94 16.58 30.81
N VAL A 116 -4.68 16.67 31.26
CA VAL A 116 -4.26 16.18 32.58
C VAL A 116 -4.53 17.19 33.71
N GLN A 117 -4.98 18.43 33.43
CA GLN A 117 -5.36 19.35 34.49
C GLN A 117 -6.54 18.76 35.28
N GLU A 118 -6.42 18.79 36.61
CA GLU A 118 -7.29 18.06 37.54
C GLU A 118 -8.80 18.30 37.28
N ASN A 119 -9.21 19.55 37.08
CA ASN A 119 -10.60 19.92 36.82
C ASN A 119 -11.07 19.46 35.41
N ILE A 120 -10.21 19.46 34.37
CA ILE A 120 -10.54 18.94 33.05
C ILE A 120 -10.64 17.43 33.12
N ARG A 121 -9.67 16.78 33.77
CA ARG A 121 -9.64 15.33 33.96
C ARG A 121 -10.92 14.86 34.69
N GLN A 122 -11.23 15.45 35.83
CA GLN A 122 -12.43 15.09 36.61
C GLN A 122 -13.73 15.37 35.83
N TRP A 123 -13.74 16.41 35.03
CA TRP A 123 -14.88 16.70 34.15
C TRP A 123 -15.11 15.62 33.11
N LEU A 124 -14.04 15.13 32.44
CA LEU A 124 -14.13 14.03 31.48
C LEU A 124 -14.53 12.73 32.16
N GLU A 125 -13.92 12.39 33.30
CA GLU A 125 -14.21 11.20 34.10
C GLU A 125 -15.69 11.19 34.60
N SER A 126 -16.20 12.35 35.04
CA SER A 126 -17.60 12.47 35.47
C SER A 126 -18.64 12.29 34.33
N ASN A 127 -18.20 12.46 33.09
CA ASN A 127 -18.96 12.12 31.89
C ASN A 127 -18.75 10.64 31.43
N GLY A 128 -18.09 9.79 32.24
CA GLY A 128 -17.92 8.36 31.95
C GLY A 128 -16.85 8.05 30.90
N LEU A 129 -15.81 8.88 30.79
CA LEU A 129 -14.75 8.74 29.78
C LEU A 129 -13.46 8.18 30.39
N ASP A 130 -12.79 7.30 29.68
CA ASP A 130 -11.42 6.85 30.01
C ASP A 130 -10.42 7.90 29.51
N VAL A 131 -9.95 8.76 30.42
CA VAL A 131 -9.08 9.90 30.10
C VAL A 131 -7.72 9.45 29.53
N PRO A 132 -7.02 8.42 30.04
CA PRO A 132 -5.82 7.88 29.43
C PRO A 132 -5.99 7.47 27.98
N LEU A 133 -7.15 6.89 27.61
CA LEU A 133 -7.48 6.52 26.23
C LEU A 133 -7.56 7.77 25.34
N ILE A 134 -8.25 8.81 25.81
CA ILE A 134 -8.39 10.08 25.07
C ILE A 134 -7.02 10.74 24.91
N ILE A 135 -6.20 10.81 25.97
CA ILE A 135 -4.86 11.37 25.95
C ILE A 135 -4.00 10.65 24.89
N ALA A 136 -3.99 9.32 24.88
CA ALA A 136 -3.20 8.54 23.93
C ALA A 136 -3.68 8.73 22.48
N ALA A 137 -4.99 8.89 22.25
CA ALA A 137 -5.53 9.16 20.92
C ALA A 137 -5.17 10.58 20.45
N VAL A 138 -5.33 11.58 21.33
CA VAL A 138 -4.97 12.98 21.05
C VAL A 138 -3.49 13.13 20.78
N LEU A 139 -2.62 12.54 21.61
CA LEU A 139 -1.17 12.56 21.41
C LEU A 139 -0.75 11.95 20.08
N GLY A 140 -1.44 10.88 19.66
CA GLY A 140 -1.09 10.09 18.49
C GLY A 140 -1.71 10.52 17.15
N HIS A 141 -2.54 11.57 17.09
CA HIS A 141 -3.29 11.87 15.86
C HIS A 141 -2.44 12.35 14.67
N HIS A 142 -1.24 12.88 14.92
CA HIS A 142 -0.26 13.23 13.88
C HIS A 142 0.76 12.12 13.59
N LEU A 143 0.69 10.98 14.28
CA LEU A 143 1.59 9.82 14.12
C LEU A 143 3.08 10.19 14.26
N ARG A 144 3.42 11.07 15.19
CA ARG A 144 4.82 11.52 15.45
C ARG A 144 5.23 11.44 16.92
N ALA A 145 4.33 11.00 17.80
CA ALA A 145 4.59 10.90 19.22
C ALA A 145 5.52 9.72 19.55
N ARG A 146 6.73 10.00 20.05
CA ARG A 146 7.70 8.99 20.50
C ARG A 146 7.98 9.23 21.97
N GLU A 147 8.11 8.17 22.75
CA GLU A 147 8.50 8.24 24.14
C GLU A 147 9.82 9.01 24.33
N THR A 148 10.80 8.74 23.45
CA THR A 148 12.15 9.32 23.52
C THR A 148 12.22 10.81 23.22
N THR A 149 11.26 11.36 22.47
CA THR A 149 11.24 12.78 22.06
C THR A 149 10.03 13.54 22.62
N PHE A 150 9.23 12.90 23.46
CA PHE A 150 8.10 13.55 24.14
C PHE A 150 8.60 14.62 25.11
N GLY A 151 8.10 15.85 24.95
CA GLY A 151 8.50 16.99 25.74
C GLY A 151 9.87 17.57 25.38
N GLU A 152 10.42 17.25 24.21
CA GLU A 152 11.67 17.83 23.75
C GLU A 152 11.51 19.32 23.43
N HIS A 153 12.41 20.16 24.00
CA HIS A 153 12.41 21.61 23.82
C HIS A 153 12.71 21.99 22.36
N ARG A 154 11.76 22.64 21.69
CA ARG A 154 11.85 22.95 20.26
C ARG A 154 12.36 24.35 19.92
N GLY A 155 12.96 25.03 20.89
CA GLY A 155 13.53 26.38 20.70
C GLY A 155 12.50 27.54 20.67
N GLY A 156 11.23 27.25 21.02
CA GLY A 156 10.17 28.25 21.02
C GLY A 156 10.09 29.13 22.26
N LEU A 157 8.96 29.84 22.38
CA LEU A 157 8.74 30.80 23.46
C LEU A 157 8.58 30.09 24.81
N ASP A 158 9.47 30.42 25.76
CA ASP A 158 9.39 30.03 27.17
C ASP A 158 9.13 31.29 28.02
N PRO A 159 8.10 31.34 28.89
CA PRO A 159 7.20 30.26 29.30
C PRO A 159 6.12 29.90 28.26
N LEU A 160 5.67 28.63 28.29
CA LEU A 160 4.49 28.15 27.56
C LEU A 160 3.24 28.78 28.18
N ILE A 161 2.54 29.57 27.37
CA ILE A 161 1.33 30.32 27.80
C ILE A 161 0.19 29.92 26.86
N LEU A 162 -1.00 29.68 27.42
CA LEU A 162 -2.20 29.34 26.67
C LEU A 162 -3.21 30.48 26.66
N ASN A 163 -3.76 30.79 25.47
CA ASN A 163 -4.86 31.74 25.30
C ASN A 163 -6.23 31.07 25.62
N TRP A 164 -6.27 30.24 26.68
CA TRP A 164 -7.44 29.45 27.05
C TRP A 164 -8.60 30.27 27.60
N ALA A 165 -8.32 31.39 28.24
CA ALA A 165 -9.32 32.33 28.75
C ALA A 165 -9.97 33.21 27.67
N ASN A 166 -9.69 32.99 26.36
CA ASN A 166 -10.34 33.72 25.28
C ASN A 166 -11.84 33.41 25.28
N LEU A 167 -12.67 34.44 25.43
CA LEU A 167 -14.13 34.30 25.58
C LEU A 167 -14.81 33.67 24.36
N ASP A 168 -14.35 33.99 23.14
CA ASP A 168 -14.91 33.42 21.90
C ASP A 168 -14.56 31.95 21.78
N LEU A 169 -13.31 31.59 22.05
CA LEU A 169 -12.88 30.19 22.07
C LEU A 169 -13.67 29.39 23.10
N HIS A 170 -13.78 29.92 24.34
CA HIS A 170 -14.49 29.22 25.41
C HIS A 170 -15.98 29.02 25.10
N ARG A 171 -16.61 30.02 24.50
CA ARG A 171 -18.00 29.93 24.04
C ARG A 171 -18.17 28.85 22.99
N ASP A 172 -17.31 28.84 21.94
CA ASP A 172 -17.38 27.89 20.83
C ASP A 172 -17.12 26.45 21.33
N LEU A 173 -16.11 26.27 22.18
CA LEU A 173 -15.84 24.95 22.75
C LEU A 173 -16.95 24.47 23.69
N THR A 174 -17.57 25.37 24.45
CA THR A 174 -18.73 25.02 25.32
C THR A 174 -19.94 24.56 24.50
N GLN A 175 -20.22 25.19 23.37
CA GLN A 175 -21.28 24.73 22.46
C GLN A 175 -20.95 23.36 21.88
N LEU A 176 -19.72 23.13 21.46
CA LEU A 176 -19.25 21.85 20.94
C LEU A 176 -19.25 20.76 21.99
N ALA A 177 -18.88 21.06 23.24
CA ALA A 177 -18.93 20.10 24.34
C ALA A 177 -20.34 19.51 24.51
N ARG A 178 -21.38 20.35 24.44
CA ARG A 178 -22.78 19.89 24.47
C ARG A 178 -23.12 19.01 23.27
N ARG A 179 -22.62 19.37 22.08
CA ARG A 179 -22.86 18.60 20.84
C ARG A 179 -22.20 17.21 20.89
N VAL A 180 -21.05 17.09 21.56
CA VAL A 180 -20.40 15.81 21.75
C VAL A 180 -20.90 15.04 22.99
N GLY A 181 -22.02 15.45 23.57
CA GLY A 181 -22.72 14.71 24.63
C GLY A 181 -22.14 14.94 26.03
N LEU A 182 -21.30 15.97 26.23
CA LEU A 182 -20.81 16.34 27.55
C LEU A 182 -21.86 17.20 28.27
N THR A 183 -22.43 16.68 29.35
CA THR A 183 -23.63 17.24 30.00
C THR A 183 -23.34 18.47 30.85
N THR A 184 -22.09 18.61 31.33
CA THR A 184 -21.65 19.74 32.13
C THR A 184 -20.80 20.70 31.28
N PRO A 185 -20.86 22.04 31.51
CA PRO A 185 -20.02 22.98 30.79
C PRO A 185 -18.53 22.70 31.05
N ILE A 186 -17.70 23.10 30.10
CA ILE A 186 -16.25 23.04 30.26
C ILE A 186 -15.86 23.81 31.52
N PRO A 187 -15.07 23.24 32.43
CA PRO A 187 -14.64 23.95 33.66
C PRO A 187 -13.90 25.24 33.35
N GLU A 188 -14.24 26.31 34.05
CA GLU A 188 -13.45 27.51 34.00
C GLU A 188 -12.07 27.21 34.58
N THR A 189 -11.09 27.11 33.71
CA THR A 189 -9.71 26.79 34.05
C THR A 189 -8.82 27.87 33.54
N VAL A 190 -7.98 28.37 34.41
CA VAL A 190 -6.82 29.16 34.01
C VAL A 190 -5.62 28.21 34.02
N PRO A 191 -5.18 27.72 32.85
CA PRO A 191 -4.04 26.85 32.80
C PRO A 191 -2.81 27.54 33.39
N PRO A 192 -1.94 26.84 34.10
CA PRO A 192 -0.71 27.41 34.56
C PRO A 192 0.16 27.86 33.38
N ARG A 193 1.07 28.77 33.64
CA ARG A 193 2.20 29.01 32.76
C ARG A 193 3.27 27.99 33.09
N TRP A 194 3.78 27.29 32.09
CA TRP A 194 4.82 26.29 32.27
C TRP A 194 6.17 26.80 31.72
N SER A 195 7.25 26.47 32.37
CA SER A 195 8.61 26.82 31.94
C SER A 195 9.58 25.70 32.25
N TYR A 196 10.56 25.51 31.36
CA TYR A 196 11.75 24.69 31.68
C TYR A 196 12.72 25.39 32.63
N LEU A 197 12.55 26.69 32.82
CA LEU A 197 13.38 27.52 33.69
C LEU A 197 12.57 27.87 34.92
N ASP A 198 13.25 27.97 36.07
CA ASP A 198 12.63 28.47 37.31
C ASP A 198 12.32 29.97 37.15
N LYS A 199 11.11 30.28 36.69
CA LYS A 199 10.61 31.64 36.48
C LYS A 199 9.49 31.95 37.47
N PRO A 200 9.48 33.17 38.08
CA PRO A 200 8.39 33.56 38.98
C PRO A 200 7.01 33.41 38.34
N GLY A 201 6.10 32.72 39.01
CA GLY A 201 4.72 32.51 38.57
C GLY A 201 4.54 31.47 37.49
N THR A 202 5.53 30.62 37.25
CA THR A 202 5.42 29.44 36.37
C THR A 202 5.45 28.13 37.19
N LYS A 203 4.90 27.07 36.58
CA LYS A 203 5.11 25.69 37.03
C LYS A 203 6.23 25.04 36.22
N ASP A 204 6.91 24.10 36.83
CA ASP A 204 7.96 23.30 36.18
C ASP A 204 7.33 22.48 35.04
N LEU A 205 7.77 22.73 33.79
CA LEU A 205 7.29 22.05 32.61
C LEU A 205 7.86 20.63 32.54
N GLN A 206 9.13 20.45 32.90
CA GLN A 206 9.75 19.12 32.87
C GLN A 206 9.03 18.16 33.83
N GLN A 207 8.75 18.60 35.06
CA GLN A 207 7.99 17.78 36.02
C GLN A 207 6.60 17.43 35.48
N ALA A 208 5.88 18.40 34.88
CA ALA A 208 4.54 18.13 34.31
C ALA A 208 4.59 17.10 33.16
N LEU A 209 5.63 17.14 32.35
CA LEU A 209 5.83 16.17 31.24
C LEU A 209 6.24 14.79 31.77
N ASP A 210 7.06 14.74 32.83
CA ASP A 210 7.44 13.47 33.45
C ASP A 210 6.24 12.79 34.12
N ASP A 211 5.38 13.56 34.80
CA ASP A 211 4.12 13.05 35.39
C ASP A 211 3.20 12.46 34.30
N ILE A 212 3.12 13.09 33.11
CA ILE A 212 2.38 12.58 31.97
C ILE A 212 3.02 11.29 31.43
N ARG A 213 4.35 11.26 31.31
CA ARG A 213 5.08 10.06 30.84
C ARG A 213 4.82 8.87 31.75
N ASP A 214 4.82 9.10 33.07
CA ASP A 214 4.50 8.06 34.06
C ASP A 214 3.04 7.54 33.91
N GLN A 215 2.07 8.45 33.69
CA GLN A 215 0.68 8.04 33.43
C GLN A 215 0.57 7.23 32.13
N LEU A 216 1.23 7.65 31.07
CA LEU A 216 1.26 6.91 29.80
C LEU A 216 1.94 5.54 29.93
N TRP A 217 3.00 5.45 30.73
CA TRP A 217 3.65 4.17 31.05
C TRP A 217 2.72 3.21 31.81
N LEU A 218 1.98 3.71 32.80
CA LEU A 218 0.96 2.91 33.50
C LEU A 218 -0.14 2.44 32.53
N PHE A 219 -0.56 3.32 31.62
CA PHE A 219 -1.54 2.97 30.61
C PHE A 219 -1.00 1.92 29.62
N ASP A 220 0.25 2.03 29.18
CA ASP A 220 0.89 1.01 28.33
C ASP A 220 0.89 -0.37 28.98
N ARG A 221 1.21 -0.44 30.27
CA ARG A 221 1.12 -1.69 31.04
C ARG A 221 -0.30 -2.27 31.04
N LYS A 222 -1.33 -1.44 31.19
CA LYS A 222 -2.73 -1.86 31.09
C LYS A 222 -3.04 -2.41 29.69
N LEU A 223 -2.58 -1.72 28.63
CA LEU A 223 -2.78 -2.15 27.25
C LEU A 223 -2.14 -3.52 26.92
N ARG A 224 -1.03 -3.87 27.58
CA ARG A 224 -0.37 -5.17 27.37
C ARG A 224 -1.20 -6.33 27.89
N THR A 225 -2.02 -6.12 28.92
CA THR A 225 -2.86 -7.15 29.54
C THR A 225 -4.33 -7.08 29.11
N ASP A 226 -4.82 -5.90 28.71
CA ASP A 226 -6.18 -5.66 28.26
C ASP A 226 -6.24 -5.50 26.74
N SER A 227 -6.52 -6.61 26.05
CA SER A 227 -6.61 -6.62 24.59
C SER A 227 -7.79 -5.79 24.06
N THR A 228 -8.88 -5.65 24.84
CA THR A 228 -10.06 -4.86 24.47
C THR A 228 -9.74 -3.38 24.51
N MET A 229 -9.12 -2.91 25.59
CA MET A 229 -8.67 -1.52 25.70
C MET A 229 -7.66 -1.16 24.63
N ARG A 230 -6.74 -2.06 24.30
CA ARG A 230 -5.77 -1.86 23.21
C ARG A 230 -6.45 -1.69 21.85
N ARG A 231 -7.44 -2.53 21.54
CA ARG A 231 -8.23 -2.42 20.29
C ARG A 231 -9.06 -1.13 20.26
N MET A 232 -9.62 -0.74 21.40
CA MET A 232 -10.34 0.52 21.55
C MET A 232 -9.42 1.71 21.26
N LEU A 233 -8.17 1.71 21.78
CA LEU A 233 -7.19 2.76 21.46
C LEU A 233 -6.89 2.83 19.97
N TRP A 234 -6.68 1.68 19.30
CA TRP A 234 -6.45 1.67 17.85
C TRP A 234 -7.63 2.27 17.09
N ALA A 235 -8.85 1.85 17.44
CA ALA A 235 -10.07 2.33 16.80
C ALA A 235 -10.27 3.84 17.00
N VAL A 236 -10.12 4.32 18.23
CA VAL A 236 -10.29 5.75 18.57
C VAL A 236 -9.21 6.60 17.90
N ARG A 237 -7.94 6.23 18.01
CA ARG A 237 -6.83 6.98 17.38
C ARG A 237 -7.01 7.08 15.87
N ALA A 238 -7.27 5.97 15.20
CA ALA A 238 -7.44 5.95 13.75
C ALA A 238 -8.67 6.76 13.30
N SER A 239 -9.75 6.76 14.08
CA SER A 239 -10.95 7.56 13.77
C SER A 239 -10.70 9.07 13.88
N VAL A 240 -9.88 9.50 14.86
CA VAL A 240 -9.46 10.90 14.99
C VAL A 240 -8.62 11.33 13.80
N VAL A 241 -7.66 10.49 13.37
CA VAL A 241 -6.85 10.76 12.16
C VAL A 241 -7.74 10.91 10.92
N ALA A 242 -8.71 10.03 10.73
CA ALA A 242 -9.65 10.09 9.60
C ALA A 242 -10.53 11.35 9.66
N ALA A 243 -11.07 11.67 10.84
CA ALA A 243 -11.92 12.83 11.04
C ALA A 243 -11.15 14.15 10.85
N ASP A 244 -9.92 14.26 11.40
CA ASP A 244 -9.07 15.42 11.17
C ASP A 244 -8.68 15.56 9.71
N ALA A 245 -8.39 14.47 9.01
CA ALA A 245 -8.10 14.51 7.58
C ALA A 245 -9.27 15.15 6.80
N ALA A 246 -10.50 14.69 7.02
CA ALA A 246 -11.69 15.20 6.34
C ALA A 246 -12.03 16.63 6.79
N GLY A 247 -12.10 16.90 8.10
CA GLY A 247 -12.41 18.21 8.67
C GLY A 247 -11.38 19.30 8.33
N SER A 248 -10.14 18.88 8.06
CA SER A 248 -9.06 19.78 7.64
C SER A 248 -9.07 20.10 6.15
N ALA A 249 -9.38 19.14 5.29
CA ALA A 249 -9.20 19.29 3.84
C ALA A 249 -10.49 19.70 3.10
N LEU A 250 -11.64 19.11 3.45
CA LEU A 250 -12.89 19.37 2.70
C LEU A 250 -13.32 20.85 2.70
N PRO A 251 -13.31 21.57 3.86
CA PRO A 251 -13.63 22.99 3.87
C PRO A 251 -12.65 23.83 3.04
N ARG A 252 -11.38 23.43 2.96
CA ARG A 252 -10.37 24.12 2.13
C ARG A 252 -10.65 23.98 0.63
N GLU A 253 -11.31 22.89 0.22
CA GLU A 253 -11.76 22.68 -1.15
C GLU A 253 -13.17 23.24 -1.42
N GLY A 254 -13.77 23.95 -0.44
CA GLY A 254 -15.11 24.51 -0.55
C GLY A 254 -16.22 23.45 -0.55
N ARG A 255 -15.96 22.26 0.00
CA ARG A 255 -16.92 21.14 0.06
C ARG A 255 -17.59 21.08 1.42
N GLY A 256 -18.89 20.84 1.44
CA GLY A 256 -19.64 20.51 2.65
C GLY A 256 -19.17 19.16 3.21
N ILE A 257 -18.83 19.12 4.50
CA ILE A 257 -18.27 17.90 5.13
C ILE A 257 -19.30 16.78 5.15
N ARG A 258 -20.49 17.07 5.66
CA ARG A 258 -21.58 16.10 5.85
C ARG A 258 -22.02 15.52 4.51
N GLU A 259 -22.33 16.38 3.55
CA GLU A 259 -22.83 16.00 2.23
C GLU A 259 -21.80 15.13 1.50
N TRP A 260 -20.55 15.54 1.54
CA TRP A 260 -19.47 14.83 0.86
C TRP A 260 -19.20 13.45 1.48
N ILE A 261 -19.15 13.36 2.82
CA ILE A 261 -18.97 12.07 3.51
C ILE A 261 -20.18 11.16 3.27
N HIS A 262 -21.39 11.72 3.31
CA HIS A 262 -22.60 10.94 3.06
C HIS A 262 -22.61 10.36 1.64
N GLU A 263 -22.26 11.15 0.64
CA GLU A 263 -22.11 10.69 -0.73
C GLU A 263 -21.04 9.59 -0.85
N ALA A 264 -19.90 9.80 -0.19
CA ALA A 264 -18.78 8.86 -0.24
C ALA A 264 -19.07 7.52 0.48
N PHE A 265 -19.90 7.49 1.53
CA PHE A 265 -20.02 6.31 2.40
C PHE A 265 -21.46 5.76 2.55
N PHE A 266 -22.50 6.51 2.17
CA PHE A 266 -23.88 6.11 2.53
C PHE A 266 -24.90 6.29 1.40
N THR A 267 -24.47 6.59 0.17
CA THR A 267 -25.39 6.84 -0.95
C THR A 267 -25.28 5.76 -2.01
N ALA A 268 -26.40 5.21 -2.44
CA ALA A 268 -26.49 4.30 -3.58
C ALA A 268 -26.08 5.02 -4.88
N ARG A 269 -25.32 4.38 -5.74
CA ARG A 269 -24.87 4.94 -7.02
C ARG A 269 -25.45 4.25 -8.22
N THR A 270 -25.95 3.04 -8.04
CA THR A 270 -26.63 2.26 -9.08
C THR A 270 -27.96 1.74 -8.56
N ALA A 271 -28.86 1.40 -9.44
CA ALA A 271 -30.16 0.82 -9.07
C ALA A 271 -30.05 -0.57 -8.43
N THR A 272 -28.91 -1.22 -8.57
CA THR A 272 -28.63 -2.55 -8.00
C THR A 272 -27.91 -2.50 -6.66
N ASP A 273 -27.48 -1.31 -6.19
CA ASP A 273 -26.90 -1.13 -4.86
C ASP A 273 -28.00 -1.24 -3.77
N THR A 274 -27.57 -1.50 -2.55
CA THR A 274 -28.47 -1.34 -1.40
C THR A 274 -28.81 0.15 -1.18
N PRO A 275 -29.90 0.48 -0.46
CA PRO A 275 -30.26 1.88 -0.20
C PRO A 275 -29.17 2.69 0.50
N ASP A 276 -28.36 2.06 1.33
CA ASP A 276 -27.19 2.64 2.01
C ASP A 276 -25.91 2.59 1.18
N GLY A 277 -26.00 2.20 -0.12
CA GLY A 277 -24.93 2.30 -1.09
C GLY A 277 -23.93 1.16 -1.08
N CYS A 278 -24.26 0.01 -0.49
CA CYS A 278 -23.40 -1.17 -0.56
C CYS A 278 -23.54 -1.91 -1.89
N LEU A 279 -22.47 -2.52 -2.32
CA LEU A 279 -22.42 -3.39 -3.50
C LEU A 279 -23.20 -4.68 -3.22
N THR A 280 -24.02 -5.07 -4.19
CA THR A 280 -24.74 -6.35 -4.16
C THR A 280 -24.13 -7.34 -5.16
N THR A 281 -24.60 -8.59 -5.12
CA THR A 281 -24.25 -9.59 -6.14
C THR A 281 -24.54 -9.08 -7.55
N ASP A 282 -25.70 -8.45 -7.75
CA ASP A 282 -26.12 -7.93 -9.06
C ASP A 282 -25.25 -6.77 -9.51
N THR A 283 -24.86 -5.87 -8.60
CA THR A 283 -23.90 -4.79 -8.92
C THR A 283 -22.58 -5.36 -9.41
N ILE A 284 -22.00 -6.32 -8.69
CA ILE A 284 -20.73 -6.95 -9.07
C ILE A 284 -20.84 -7.70 -10.39
N ARG A 285 -21.91 -8.45 -10.55
CA ARG A 285 -22.15 -9.23 -11.77
C ARG A 285 -22.26 -8.33 -13.00
N GLN A 286 -23.06 -7.26 -12.92
CA GLN A 286 -23.28 -6.34 -14.04
C GLN A 286 -22.06 -5.48 -14.34
N ALA A 287 -21.39 -4.95 -13.30
CA ALA A 287 -20.27 -4.03 -13.48
C ALA A 287 -18.97 -4.74 -13.90
N ILE A 288 -18.71 -5.97 -13.46
CA ILE A 288 -17.41 -6.65 -13.62
C ILE A 288 -17.50 -7.99 -14.30
N ILE A 289 -18.32 -8.94 -13.77
CA ILE A 289 -18.29 -10.32 -14.23
C ILE A 289 -18.77 -10.44 -15.67
N LEU A 290 -19.95 -9.93 -15.99
CA LEU A 290 -20.51 -10.02 -17.33
C LEU A 290 -19.67 -9.29 -18.40
N PRO A 291 -19.17 -8.06 -18.17
CA PRO A 291 -18.24 -7.41 -19.09
C PRO A 291 -16.99 -8.24 -19.37
N ARG A 292 -16.38 -8.83 -18.32
CA ARG A 292 -15.21 -9.68 -18.49
C ARG A 292 -15.50 -10.94 -19.27
N LEU A 293 -16.59 -11.64 -18.96
CA LEU A 293 -17.00 -12.85 -19.69
C LEU A 293 -17.23 -12.55 -21.18
N LYS A 294 -17.91 -11.42 -21.48
CA LYS A 294 -18.11 -10.97 -22.86
C LYS A 294 -16.80 -10.70 -23.58
N GLN A 295 -15.83 -10.05 -22.91
CA GLN A 295 -14.52 -9.75 -23.50
C GLN A 295 -13.73 -11.01 -23.86
N ILE A 296 -13.77 -12.03 -22.98
CA ILE A 296 -13.05 -13.30 -23.22
C ILE A 296 -13.87 -14.32 -24.03
N GLY A 297 -15.09 -13.96 -24.47
CA GLY A 297 -15.93 -14.80 -25.31
C GLY A 297 -16.49 -16.06 -24.64
N ILE A 298 -16.68 -16.02 -23.32
CA ILE A 298 -17.16 -17.15 -22.50
C ILE A 298 -18.54 -16.82 -21.95
N ASP A 299 -19.47 -17.78 -22.04
CA ASP A 299 -20.74 -17.72 -21.33
C ASP A 299 -20.61 -18.18 -19.88
N GLU A 300 -21.43 -17.64 -18.99
CA GLU A 300 -21.41 -17.95 -17.55
C GLU A 300 -21.63 -19.45 -17.26
N SER A 301 -22.37 -20.18 -18.12
CA SER A 301 -22.54 -21.61 -18.00
C SER A 301 -21.23 -22.40 -18.15
N ARG A 302 -20.25 -21.81 -18.85
CA ARG A 302 -18.92 -22.40 -19.08
C ARG A 302 -17.90 -22.12 -17.99
N LEU A 303 -18.30 -21.44 -16.91
CA LEU A 303 -17.46 -21.35 -15.73
C LEU A 303 -17.09 -22.76 -15.25
N ASN A 304 -15.81 -22.95 -14.94
CA ASN A 304 -15.36 -24.26 -14.45
C ASN A 304 -15.89 -24.53 -13.01
N PRO A 305 -15.89 -25.79 -12.56
CA PRO A 305 -16.43 -26.17 -11.26
C PRO A 305 -15.82 -25.38 -10.10
N PHE A 306 -14.52 -25.13 -10.13
CA PHE A 306 -13.79 -24.34 -9.17
C PHE A 306 -14.29 -22.88 -9.10
N GLN A 307 -14.51 -22.22 -10.24
CA GLN A 307 -15.05 -20.86 -10.30
C GLN A 307 -16.48 -20.79 -9.76
N LYS A 308 -17.31 -21.81 -10.06
CA LYS A 308 -18.68 -21.91 -9.51
C LYS A 308 -18.67 -22.13 -8.01
N ALA A 309 -17.78 -23.00 -7.51
CA ALA A 309 -17.64 -23.30 -6.09
C ALA A 309 -17.24 -22.06 -5.26
N CYS A 310 -16.44 -21.16 -5.83
CA CYS A 310 -16.11 -19.89 -5.17
C CYS A 310 -17.33 -18.97 -4.96
N GLY A 311 -18.39 -19.14 -5.76
CA GLY A 311 -19.67 -18.45 -5.57
C GLY A 311 -20.58 -19.07 -4.49
N ASP A 312 -20.16 -20.17 -3.88
CA ASP A 312 -20.90 -20.87 -2.83
C ASP A 312 -20.26 -20.59 -1.46
N PRO A 313 -20.96 -19.89 -0.57
CA PRO A 313 -20.47 -19.58 0.78
C PRO A 313 -20.08 -20.77 1.64
N ASP A 314 -20.75 -21.90 1.46
CA ASP A 314 -20.50 -23.11 2.24
C ASP A 314 -19.19 -23.79 1.83
N GLN A 315 -18.81 -23.63 0.56
CA GLN A 315 -17.57 -24.19 0.02
C GLN A 315 -16.37 -23.29 0.30
N VAL A 316 -16.50 -21.98 0.04
CA VAL A 316 -15.42 -21.00 0.26
C VAL A 316 -15.87 -19.92 1.23
N PRO A 317 -15.48 -20.02 2.51
CA PRO A 317 -15.92 -19.13 3.60
C PRO A 317 -15.34 -17.71 3.49
N PRO A 318 -15.77 -16.77 4.40
CA PRO A 318 -15.30 -15.37 4.39
C PRO A 318 -13.80 -15.17 4.61
N ARG A 319 -13.12 -16.17 5.16
CA ARG A 319 -11.66 -16.16 5.34
C ARG A 319 -11.10 -17.43 4.71
N ALA A 320 -10.49 -17.28 3.53
CA ALA A 320 -10.01 -18.41 2.76
C ALA A 320 -8.64 -18.16 2.13
N LEU A 321 -7.87 -19.25 2.01
CA LEU A 321 -6.65 -19.35 1.21
C LEU A 321 -6.94 -20.23 0.00
N LEU A 322 -6.94 -19.64 -1.19
CA LEU A 322 -7.25 -20.30 -2.44
C LEU A 322 -5.97 -20.63 -3.19
N LEU A 323 -5.71 -21.92 -3.36
CA LEU A 323 -4.64 -22.42 -4.20
C LEU A 323 -5.21 -22.93 -5.53
N ALA A 324 -4.76 -22.37 -6.64
CA ALA A 324 -5.12 -22.88 -7.96
C ALA A 324 -4.01 -22.57 -9.00
N PRO A 325 -3.76 -23.47 -9.95
CA PRO A 325 -2.67 -23.31 -10.91
C PRO A 325 -2.72 -22.02 -11.73
N CYS A 326 -1.59 -21.58 -12.29
CA CYS A 326 -1.57 -20.49 -13.25
C CYS A 326 -2.49 -20.78 -14.44
N GLY A 327 -3.24 -19.78 -14.89
CA GLY A 327 -4.19 -19.94 -16.02
C GLY A 327 -5.53 -20.59 -15.66
N SER A 328 -5.77 -20.98 -14.39
CA SER A 328 -7.05 -21.58 -13.94
C SER A 328 -8.22 -20.60 -13.88
N GLY A 329 -7.98 -19.30 -14.03
CA GLY A 329 -8.99 -18.26 -13.89
C GLY A 329 -9.28 -17.84 -12.46
N LYS A 330 -8.25 -17.87 -11.58
CA LYS A 330 -8.32 -17.45 -10.15
C LYS A 330 -9.01 -16.10 -9.93
N THR A 331 -8.69 -15.10 -10.76
CA THR A 331 -9.26 -13.76 -10.59
C THR A 331 -10.77 -13.76 -10.82
N LEU A 332 -11.27 -14.52 -11.81
CA LEU A 332 -12.71 -14.65 -12.01
C LEU A 332 -13.37 -15.43 -10.87
N ALA A 333 -12.71 -16.46 -10.31
CA ALA A 333 -13.13 -17.16 -9.11
C ALA A 333 -13.22 -16.22 -7.90
N ALA A 334 -12.24 -15.32 -7.71
CA ALA A 334 -12.29 -14.29 -6.69
C ALA A 334 -13.50 -13.36 -6.84
N TRP A 335 -13.87 -12.97 -8.07
CA TRP A 335 -15.06 -12.16 -8.32
C TRP A 335 -16.36 -12.90 -8.00
N GLN A 336 -16.43 -14.22 -8.25
CA GLN A 336 -17.57 -15.05 -7.79
C GLN A 336 -17.65 -15.10 -6.27
N TRP A 337 -16.51 -15.28 -5.59
CA TRP A 337 -16.43 -15.26 -4.14
C TRP A 337 -16.86 -13.89 -3.57
N ILE A 338 -16.42 -12.77 -4.17
CA ILE A 338 -16.82 -11.42 -3.77
C ILE A 338 -18.34 -11.25 -3.89
N ALA A 339 -18.92 -11.68 -5.02
CA ALA A 339 -20.36 -11.59 -5.24
C ALA A 339 -21.15 -12.37 -4.16
N ALA A 340 -20.66 -13.56 -3.77
CA ALA A 340 -21.23 -14.33 -2.67
C ALA A 340 -21.12 -13.62 -1.33
N ARG A 341 -19.97 -12.99 -1.03
CA ARG A 341 -19.79 -12.20 0.23
C ARG A 341 -20.71 -10.99 0.27
N CYS A 342 -20.88 -10.27 -0.86
CA CYS A 342 -21.82 -9.16 -0.96
C CYS A 342 -23.29 -9.59 -0.78
N LYS A 343 -23.63 -10.83 -1.08
CA LYS A 343 -24.97 -11.39 -0.81
C LYS A 343 -25.21 -11.61 0.70
N GLU A 344 -24.22 -12.14 1.41
CA GLU A 344 -24.34 -12.45 2.84
C GLU A 344 -24.25 -11.20 3.71
N ARG A 345 -23.25 -10.36 3.44
CA ARG A 345 -22.97 -9.13 4.18
C ARG A 345 -22.56 -8.05 3.19
N PRO A 346 -23.49 -7.24 2.68
CA PRO A 346 -23.17 -6.19 1.72
C PRO A 346 -22.06 -5.28 2.24
N ARG A 347 -21.09 -4.99 1.39
CA ARG A 347 -19.97 -4.08 1.64
C ARG A 347 -19.93 -3.02 0.57
N ARG A 348 -19.41 -1.86 0.91
CA ARG A 348 -19.35 -0.77 -0.05
C ARG A 348 -18.15 -0.89 -0.97
N ARG A 349 -17.07 -1.56 -0.51
CA ARG A 349 -15.78 -1.55 -1.21
C ARG A 349 -15.21 -2.92 -1.44
N ILE A 350 -14.46 -3.03 -2.53
CA ILE A 350 -13.67 -4.20 -2.89
C ILE A 350 -12.25 -3.74 -3.12
N ILE A 351 -11.29 -4.39 -2.47
CA ILE A 351 -9.88 -4.02 -2.50
C ILE A 351 -9.07 -5.24 -2.91
N PHE A 352 -8.47 -5.19 -4.10
CA PHE A 352 -7.46 -6.14 -4.53
C PHE A 352 -6.08 -5.62 -4.21
N LEU A 353 -5.28 -6.40 -3.49
CA LEU A 353 -3.93 -6.08 -3.05
C LEU A 353 -2.92 -6.98 -3.71
N TYR A 354 -2.00 -6.38 -4.45
CA TYR A 354 -1.00 -7.03 -5.26
C TYR A 354 0.41 -6.78 -4.71
N PRO A 355 1.35 -7.71 -4.96
CA PRO A 355 2.74 -7.55 -4.51
C PRO A 355 3.49 -6.45 -5.27
N THR A 356 3.11 -6.16 -6.51
CA THR A 356 3.81 -5.20 -7.37
C THR A 356 2.86 -4.23 -8.08
N ARG A 357 3.42 -3.09 -8.51
CA ARG A 357 2.70 -2.09 -9.31
C ARG A 357 2.21 -2.65 -10.63
N ALA A 358 3.03 -3.48 -11.27
CA ALA A 358 2.68 -4.06 -12.58
C ALA A 358 1.46 -4.97 -12.46
N SER A 359 1.43 -5.88 -11.47
CA SER A 359 0.28 -6.75 -11.23
C SER A 359 -0.97 -5.96 -10.81
N ALA A 360 -0.81 -4.87 -10.02
CA ALA A 360 -1.92 -3.99 -9.70
C ALA A 360 -2.48 -3.28 -10.95
N THR A 361 -1.62 -2.85 -11.87
CA THR A 361 -2.04 -2.21 -13.12
C THR A 361 -2.76 -3.17 -14.04
N GLU A 362 -2.29 -4.43 -14.14
CA GLU A 362 -2.96 -5.48 -14.93
C GLU A 362 -4.33 -5.82 -14.33
N GLY A 363 -4.41 -6.05 -13.02
CA GLY A 363 -5.66 -6.32 -12.33
C GLY A 363 -6.69 -5.18 -12.48
N TYR A 364 -6.22 -3.93 -12.46
CA TYR A 364 -7.06 -2.78 -12.75
C TYR A 364 -7.62 -2.83 -14.17
N ARG A 365 -6.75 -2.97 -15.18
CA ARG A 365 -7.13 -3.00 -16.60
C ARG A 365 -8.06 -4.15 -16.95
N ASP A 366 -7.79 -5.33 -16.40
CA ASP A 366 -8.49 -6.55 -16.78
C ASP A 366 -9.86 -6.72 -16.13
N TYR A 367 -10.12 -6.03 -15.01
CA TYR A 367 -11.37 -6.15 -14.27
C TYR A 367 -11.91 -4.80 -13.78
N ILE A 368 -11.17 -4.08 -12.98
CA ILE A 368 -11.70 -2.94 -12.20
C ILE A 368 -12.07 -1.76 -13.10
N ALA A 369 -11.33 -1.56 -14.20
CA ALA A 369 -11.58 -0.48 -15.15
C ALA A 369 -12.98 -0.51 -15.81
N TYR A 370 -13.64 -1.67 -15.84
CA TYR A 370 -15.01 -1.77 -16.38
C TYR A 370 -16.04 -0.95 -15.60
N ALA A 371 -15.82 -0.73 -14.31
CA ALA A 371 -16.70 0.08 -13.49
C ALA A 371 -16.61 1.58 -13.78
N GLY A 372 -15.64 2.00 -14.58
CA GLY A 372 -15.42 3.40 -14.91
C GLY A 372 -14.61 4.19 -13.87
N PRO A 373 -14.07 5.36 -14.26
CA PRO A 373 -13.12 6.10 -13.43
C PRO A 373 -13.74 6.70 -12.16
N GLU A 374 -15.06 6.88 -12.10
CA GLU A 374 -15.73 7.38 -10.90
C GLU A 374 -15.79 6.36 -9.77
N GLU A 375 -15.84 5.07 -10.11
CA GLU A 375 -15.96 3.95 -9.18
C GLU A 375 -14.64 3.27 -8.89
N ALA A 376 -13.71 3.31 -9.85
CA ALA A 376 -12.46 2.55 -9.88
C ALA A 376 -11.27 3.39 -9.45
N ALA A 377 -10.33 2.76 -8.73
CA ALA A 377 -9.06 3.36 -8.38
C ALA A 377 -7.89 2.39 -8.60
N LEU A 378 -6.82 2.89 -9.19
CA LEU A 378 -5.51 2.26 -9.20
C LEU A 378 -4.62 3.00 -8.20
N VAL A 379 -4.16 2.30 -7.14
CA VAL A 379 -3.40 2.93 -6.06
C VAL A 379 -2.06 2.21 -5.88
N HIS A 380 -0.97 2.87 -6.21
CA HIS A 380 0.38 2.33 -6.05
C HIS A 380 1.42 3.43 -5.85
N GLY A 381 2.58 3.09 -5.33
CA GLY A 381 3.60 3.98 -4.78
C GLY A 381 4.27 4.99 -5.73
N THR A 382 3.91 5.07 -7.03
CA THR A 382 4.26 6.23 -7.84
C THR A 382 3.39 7.43 -7.53
N ALA A 383 2.15 7.22 -7.11
CA ALA A 383 1.30 8.31 -6.64
C ALA A 383 1.83 8.88 -5.31
N ASP A 384 2.30 8.02 -4.39
CA ASP A 384 2.86 8.44 -3.10
C ASP A 384 4.31 8.93 -3.22
N LEU A 385 5.13 8.35 -4.11
CA LEU A 385 6.46 8.89 -4.42
C LEU A 385 6.37 10.28 -5.06
N ASP A 386 5.35 10.53 -5.84
CA ASP A 386 5.06 11.86 -6.37
C ASP A 386 4.61 12.83 -5.27
N LEU A 387 4.04 12.33 -4.18
CA LEU A 387 3.59 13.12 -3.03
C LEU A 387 4.65 13.26 -1.94
N ASP A 388 5.31 12.18 -1.51
CA ASP A 388 6.41 12.21 -0.52
C ASP A 388 7.67 12.91 -1.07
N GLY A 389 7.81 12.93 -2.40
CA GLY A 389 8.94 13.55 -3.08
C GLY A 389 8.75 15.00 -3.48
N ILE A 390 7.55 15.57 -3.30
CA ILE A 390 7.32 16.94 -3.75
C ILE A 390 8.11 17.93 -2.92
N HIS A 391 8.32 17.69 -1.63
CA HIS A 391 9.10 18.59 -0.75
C HIS A 391 9.55 17.91 0.54
N PRO A 392 10.71 17.27 0.64
CA PRO A 392 11.28 16.88 1.93
C PRO A 392 11.68 18.10 2.79
N ASP A 393 11.83 19.26 2.17
CA ASP A 393 12.03 20.55 2.86
C ASP A 393 10.71 21.25 3.23
N LEU A 394 9.54 20.70 2.85
CA LEU A 394 8.27 21.19 3.36
C LEU A 394 8.16 20.90 4.86
N PRO A 395 7.65 21.86 5.64
CA PRO A 395 7.26 21.61 7.01
C PRO A 395 6.42 20.32 7.10
N THR A 396 6.61 19.55 8.16
CA THR A 396 5.89 18.29 8.39
C THR A 396 4.37 18.42 8.19
N GLU A 397 3.80 19.57 8.52
CA GLU A 397 2.38 19.88 8.33
C GLU A 397 1.95 19.96 6.86
N ALA A 398 2.82 20.42 5.96
CA ALA A 398 2.49 20.49 4.54
C ALA A 398 2.49 19.08 3.90
N ARG A 399 3.38 18.18 4.32
CA ARG A 399 3.39 16.77 3.91
C ARG A 399 2.12 16.05 4.38
N ILE A 400 1.73 16.28 5.63
CA ILE A 400 0.48 15.74 6.18
C ILE A 400 -0.73 16.27 5.40
N ALA A 401 -0.77 17.57 5.06
CA ALA A 401 -1.88 18.15 4.29
C ALA A 401 -2.01 17.53 2.90
N GLU A 402 -0.89 17.24 2.24
CA GLU A 402 -0.86 16.61 0.92
C GLU A 402 -1.27 15.14 0.96
N ALA A 403 -0.79 14.38 1.95
CA ALA A 403 -1.21 13.01 2.20
C ALA A 403 -2.72 12.91 2.53
N ARG A 404 -3.27 13.87 3.26
CA ARG A 404 -4.72 14.00 3.52
C ARG A 404 -5.52 14.11 2.22
N LEU A 405 -5.16 15.05 1.34
CA LEU A 405 -5.86 15.29 0.08
C LEU A 405 -5.79 14.07 -0.83
N SER A 406 -4.63 13.42 -0.91
CA SER A 406 -4.46 12.20 -1.69
C SER A 406 -5.36 11.08 -1.18
N ALA A 407 -5.37 10.82 0.12
CA ALA A 407 -6.20 9.80 0.72
C ALA A 407 -7.69 10.07 0.52
N LEU A 408 -8.14 11.31 0.73
CA LEU A 408 -9.55 11.68 0.58
C LEU A 408 -10.05 11.53 -0.86
N ARG A 409 -9.20 11.74 -1.88
CA ARG A 409 -9.57 11.49 -3.28
C ARG A 409 -9.97 10.05 -3.54
N GLN A 410 -9.53 9.11 -2.69
CA GLN A 410 -9.87 7.69 -2.79
C GLN A 410 -11.19 7.34 -2.09
N TRP A 411 -11.65 8.12 -1.11
CA TRP A 411 -12.84 7.79 -0.32
C TRP A 411 -14.13 7.59 -1.13
N PRO A 412 -14.40 8.36 -2.19
CA PRO A 412 -15.55 8.13 -3.05
C PRO A 412 -15.46 6.84 -3.88
N LYS A 413 -14.27 6.27 -4.06
CA LYS A 413 -14.08 5.08 -4.90
C LYS A 413 -14.56 3.82 -4.18
N ARG A 414 -15.02 2.84 -4.97
CA ARG A 414 -15.56 1.58 -4.44
C ARG A 414 -14.73 0.35 -4.84
N LEU A 415 -14.04 0.39 -5.97
CA LEU A 415 -13.25 -0.72 -6.48
C LEU A 415 -11.78 -0.32 -6.59
N PHE A 416 -10.92 -1.07 -5.90
CA PHE A 416 -9.51 -0.76 -5.80
C PHE A 416 -8.64 -1.89 -6.34
N SER A 417 -7.68 -1.51 -7.18
CA SER A 417 -6.49 -2.30 -7.46
C SER A 417 -5.29 -1.56 -6.89
N ALA A 418 -4.61 -2.16 -5.92
CA ALA A 418 -3.56 -1.47 -5.19
C ALA A 418 -2.38 -2.39 -4.87
N THR A 419 -1.22 -1.80 -4.56
CA THR A 419 -0.16 -2.58 -3.93
C THR A 419 -0.42 -2.71 -2.43
N VAL A 420 0.08 -3.81 -1.84
CA VAL A 420 -0.09 -4.12 -0.40
C VAL A 420 0.34 -2.96 0.48
N ASP A 421 1.43 -2.27 0.13
CA ASP A 421 1.99 -1.15 0.88
C ASP A 421 1.01 0.00 1.10
N GLN A 422 0.17 0.27 0.10
CA GLN A 422 -0.75 1.40 0.10
C GLN A 422 -1.88 1.26 1.12
N PHE A 423 -2.25 0.04 1.43
CA PHE A 423 -3.29 -0.25 2.41
C PHE A 423 -2.73 -0.76 3.73
N LEU A 424 -1.76 -1.65 3.72
CA LEU A 424 -1.17 -2.18 4.96
C LEU A 424 -0.09 -1.29 5.57
N GLY A 425 0.33 -0.21 4.90
CA GLY A 425 1.30 0.74 5.44
C GLY A 425 0.88 1.42 6.75
N PHE A 426 -0.41 1.39 7.11
CA PHE A 426 -0.87 1.85 8.43
C PHE A 426 -0.26 1.04 9.58
N LEU A 427 0.11 -0.22 9.37
CA LEU A 427 0.80 -1.05 10.36
C LEU A 427 2.15 -0.46 10.81
N GLN A 428 2.75 0.39 9.98
CA GLN A 428 3.96 1.16 10.28
C GLN A 428 3.66 2.64 10.59
N HIS A 429 2.40 2.96 10.94
CA HIS A 429 1.94 4.34 11.16
C HIS A 429 2.09 5.26 9.94
N GLY A 430 2.01 4.72 8.72
CA GLY A 430 1.91 5.55 7.53
C GLY A 430 0.64 6.42 7.57
N TYR A 431 0.79 7.75 7.45
CA TYR A 431 -0.35 8.67 7.61
C TYR A 431 -1.43 8.46 6.52
N GLY A 432 -1.03 8.44 5.24
CA GLY A 432 -1.94 8.18 4.12
C GLY A 432 -2.67 6.83 4.24
N PRO A 433 -1.95 5.71 4.41
CA PRO A 433 -2.58 4.41 4.68
C PRO A 433 -3.49 4.39 5.91
N THR A 434 -3.18 5.14 6.98
CA THR A 434 -4.07 5.27 8.15
C THR A 434 -5.38 5.98 7.78
N CYS A 435 -5.32 6.99 6.90
CA CYS A 435 -6.52 7.64 6.37
C CYS A 435 -7.35 6.73 5.45
N HIS A 436 -6.83 5.60 4.97
CA HIS A 436 -7.56 4.58 4.22
C HIS A 436 -8.28 3.54 5.09
N LEU A 437 -8.10 3.56 6.41
CA LEU A 437 -8.76 2.60 7.31
C LEU A 437 -10.30 2.60 7.21
N PRO A 438 -11.00 3.74 7.00
CA PRO A 438 -12.44 3.73 6.74
C PRO A 438 -12.83 2.92 5.48
N LEU A 439 -11.95 2.88 4.47
CA LEU A 439 -12.15 2.07 3.27
C LEU A 439 -11.98 0.57 3.59
N LEU A 440 -10.91 0.21 4.32
CA LEU A 440 -10.63 -1.18 4.72
C LEU A 440 -11.74 -1.75 5.61
N ALA A 441 -12.19 -1.00 6.61
CA ALA A 441 -13.24 -1.45 7.53
C ALA A 441 -14.57 -1.76 6.81
N ASP A 442 -14.83 -1.13 5.67
CA ASP A 442 -16.04 -1.29 4.87
C ASP A 442 -15.78 -2.05 3.56
N SER A 443 -14.88 -3.03 3.58
CA SER A 443 -14.44 -3.72 2.36
C SER A 443 -14.55 -5.24 2.42
N VAL A 444 -14.44 -5.84 1.23
CA VAL A 444 -13.98 -7.20 0.99
C VAL A 444 -12.57 -7.10 0.42
N VAL A 445 -11.61 -7.84 0.98
CA VAL A 445 -10.19 -7.73 0.61
C VAL A 445 -9.71 -9.01 -0.06
N VAL A 446 -9.03 -8.87 -1.19
CA VAL A 446 -8.36 -9.98 -1.89
C VAL A 446 -6.86 -9.71 -1.91
N PHE A 447 -6.08 -10.61 -1.37
CA PHE A 447 -4.62 -10.64 -1.48
C PHE A 447 -4.23 -11.59 -2.60
N ASP A 448 -3.69 -11.04 -3.69
CA ASP A 448 -3.29 -11.84 -4.84
C ASP A 448 -1.79 -12.16 -4.82
N GLU A 449 -1.44 -13.31 -5.39
CA GLU A 449 -0.07 -13.82 -5.53
C GLU A 449 0.72 -13.81 -4.20
N VAL A 450 0.08 -14.29 -3.12
CA VAL A 450 0.64 -14.27 -1.76
C VAL A 450 2.00 -14.96 -1.65
N HIS A 451 2.27 -15.94 -2.52
CA HIS A 451 3.57 -16.61 -2.58
C HIS A 451 4.74 -15.67 -2.89
N SER A 452 4.48 -14.58 -3.62
CA SER A 452 5.49 -13.62 -4.05
C SER A 452 5.76 -12.50 -3.03
N TYR A 453 5.05 -12.52 -1.90
CA TYR A 453 5.27 -11.56 -0.82
C TYR A 453 6.65 -11.80 -0.20
N ASP A 454 7.47 -10.74 -0.13
CA ASP A 454 8.68 -10.78 0.66
C ASP A 454 8.36 -11.01 2.15
N ARG A 455 9.37 -11.19 2.98
CA ARG A 455 9.20 -11.45 4.41
C ARG A 455 8.39 -10.34 5.09
N GLY A 456 8.64 -9.08 4.73
CA GLY A 456 7.95 -7.94 5.32
C GLY A 456 6.48 -7.86 4.94
N ALA A 457 6.16 -7.98 3.66
CA ALA A 457 4.78 -7.99 3.18
C ALA A 457 4.00 -9.19 3.73
N PHE A 458 4.63 -10.37 3.85
CA PHE A 458 3.99 -11.54 4.44
C PHE A 458 3.77 -11.37 5.96
N SER A 459 4.74 -10.79 6.68
CA SER A 459 4.58 -10.44 8.10
C SER A 459 3.43 -9.44 8.30
N ALA A 460 3.34 -8.41 7.45
CA ALA A 460 2.23 -7.45 7.50
C ALA A 460 0.87 -8.12 7.25
N LEU A 461 0.80 -9.05 6.28
CA LEU A 461 -0.41 -9.86 6.05
C LEU A 461 -0.78 -10.69 7.29
N VAL A 462 0.19 -11.36 7.92
CA VAL A 462 -0.01 -12.16 9.15
C VAL A 462 -0.57 -11.30 10.27
N GLU A 463 0.01 -10.12 10.52
CA GLU A 463 -0.47 -9.20 11.56
C GLU A 463 -1.84 -8.60 11.22
N PHE A 464 -2.08 -8.27 9.95
CA PHE A 464 -3.41 -7.86 9.52
C PHE A 464 -4.47 -8.93 9.79
N LEU A 465 -4.23 -10.16 9.39
CA LEU A 465 -5.15 -11.29 9.61
C LEU A 465 -5.37 -11.60 11.09
N ARG A 466 -4.36 -11.40 11.93
CA ARG A 466 -4.43 -11.66 13.38
C ARG A 466 -5.29 -10.62 14.10
N HIS A 467 -5.16 -9.36 13.74
CA HIS A 467 -5.68 -8.27 14.54
C HIS A 467 -6.94 -7.60 13.97
N PHE A 468 -7.23 -7.78 12.68
CA PHE A 468 -8.36 -7.12 12.02
C PHE A 468 -9.34 -8.13 11.43
N ASP A 469 -10.61 -7.73 11.38
CA ASP A 469 -11.70 -8.57 10.87
C ASP A 469 -12.43 -7.95 9.68
N VAL A 470 -12.18 -8.52 8.52
CA VAL A 470 -12.90 -8.30 7.26
C VAL A 470 -12.96 -9.61 6.49
N PRO A 471 -13.87 -9.77 5.52
CA PRO A 471 -13.80 -10.89 4.58
C PRO A 471 -12.49 -10.81 3.79
N VAL A 472 -11.70 -11.89 3.84
CA VAL A 472 -10.38 -11.95 3.19
C VAL A 472 -10.27 -13.21 2.34
N LEU A 473 -9.88 -13.03 1.08
CA LEU A 473 -9.41 -14.09 0.21
C LEU A 473 -7.93 -13.90 -0.07
N CYS A 474 -7.09 -14.81 0.39
CA CYS A 474 -5.72 -14.94 -0.08
C CYS A 474 -5.71 -15.91 -1.26
N MET A 475 -5.14 -15.52 -2.39
CA MET A 475 -5.05 -16.42 -3.54
C MET A 475 -3.62 -16.50 -4.11
N THR A 476 -3.29 -17.68 -4.60
CA THR A 476 -1.96 -17.97 -5.08
C THR A 476 -1.95 -19.18 -6.00
N ALA A 477 -0.92 -19.28 -6.86
CA ALA A 477 -0.68 -20.46 -7.66
C ALA A 477 0.14 -21.53 -6.91
N THR A 478 0.99 -21.09 -6.02
CA THR A 478 1.91 -21.94 -5.24
C THR A 478 2.10 -21.33 -3.86
N ILE A 479 2.41 -22.14 -2.84
CA ILE A 479 2.75 -21.64 -1.51
C ILE A 479 3.59 -22.68 -0.77
N LEU A 480 4.63 -22.24 -0.07
CA LEU A 480 5.41 -23.10 0.82
C LEU A 480 4.55 -23.56 2.00
N GLU A 481 4.72 -24.80 2.42
CA GLU A 481 3.91 -25.42 3.46
C GLU A 481 3.92 -24.62 4.77
N GLY A 482 5.06 -24.09 5.19
CA GLY A 482 5.17 -23.29 6.40
C GLY A 482 4.32 -22.01 6.34
N ARG A 483 4.28 -21.32 5.19
CA ARG A 483 3.40 -20.16 5.00
C ARG A 483 1.94 -20.58 4.98
N ARG A 484 1.59 -21.67 4.32
CA ARG A 484 0.23 -22.21 4.29
C ARG A 484 -0.26 -22.50 5.68
N LYS A 485 0.47 -23.30 6.46
CA LYS A 485 0.14 -23.62 7.86
C LYS A 485 -0.03 -22.38 8.73
N LYS A 486 0.81 -21.36 8.51
CA LYS A 486 0.70 -20.09 9.23
C LYS A 486 -0.62 -19.36 8.95
N LEU A 487 -1.05 -19.32 7.69
CA LEU A 487 -2.33 -18.70 7.30
C LEU A 487 -3.53 -19.50 7.83
N GLU A 488 -3.46 -20.83 7.80
CA GLU A 488 -4.50 -21.72 8.38
C GLU A 488 -4.65 -21.49 9.90
N GLN A 489 -3.53 -21.36 10.63
CA GLN A 489 -3.53 -21.02 12.08
C GLN A 489 -4.18 -19.66 12.38
N LEU A 490 -4.23 -18.75 11.41
CA LEU A 490 -4.91 -17.45 11.49
C LEU A 490 -6.39 -17.52 11.08
N GLY A 491 -6.93 -18.74 10.89
CA GLY A 491 -8.34 -18.98 10.60
C GLY A 491 -8.72 -18.88 9.13
N LEU A 492 -7.76 -18.94 8.20
CA LEU A 492 -8.09 -19.09 6.79
C LEU A 492 -8.34 -20.56 6.47
N LYS A 493 -9.49 -20.87 5.85
CA LYS A 493 -9.73 -22.19 5.31
C LYS A 493 -8.93 -22.38 4.03
N TYR A 494 -8.10 -23.40 4.00
CA TYR A 494 -7.40 -23.81 2.78
C TYR A 494 -8.39 -24.44 1.80
N VAL A 495 -8.35 -23.98 0.56
CA VAL A 495 -9.20 -24.43 -0.54
C VAL A 495 -8.31 -24.68 -1.74
N ASN A 496 -8.24 -25.93 -2.18
CA ASN A 496 -7.52 -26.28 -3.40
C ASN A 496 -8.49 -26.30 -4.59
N GLY A 497 -8.20 -25.47 -5.60
CA GLY A 497 -9.02 -25.38 -6.81
C GLY A 497 -9.12 -26.68 -7.61
N LEU A 498 -8.19 -27.62 -7.40
CA LEU A 498 -8.22 -28.93 -8.05
C LEU A 498 -9.20 -29.92 -7.41
N ASP A 499 -9.65 -29.66 -6.16
CA ASP A 499 -10.58 -30.56 -5.46
C ASP A 499 -12.01 -30.48 -6.03
N PHE A 500 -12.29 -29.53 -6.91
CA PHE A 500 -13.63 -29.37 -7.52
C PHE A 500 -13.76 -30.10 -8.84
N SER A 501 -14.51 -31.19 -8.84
CA SER A 501 -14.87 -31.97 -10.02
C SER A 501 -16.25 -31.59 -10.59
N SER A 502 -16.49 -31.88 -11.86
CA SER A 502 -17.82 -31.81 -12.45
C SER A 502 -18.60 -33.11 -12.15
N ALA A 503 -19.94 -33.08 -12.30
CA ALA A 503 -20.78 -34.27 -12.19
C ALA A 503 -20.40 -35.35 -13.20
N ASP A 504 -19.74 -34.98 -14.31
CA ASP A 504 -19.35 -35.86 -15.41
C ASP A 504 -17.93 -36.46 -15.28
N GLY A 505 -17.23 -36.26 -14.15
CA GLY A 505 -15.88 -36.79 -13.88
C GLY A 505 -14.81 -35.73 -13.65
N GLU A 506 -13.54 -36.08 -13.87
CA GLU A 506 -12.39 -35.19 -13.70
C GLU A 506 -12.56 -33.88 -14.45
N SER A 507 -12.27 -32.76 -13.74
CA SER A 507 -12.36 -31.45 -14.36
C SER A 507 -11.23 -31.27 -15.40
N ALA A 508 -11.48 -30.46 -16.43
CA ALA A 508 -10.46 -30.09 -17.41
C ALA A 508 -9.23 -29.45 -16.71
N LEU A 509 -9.45 -28.77 -15.57
CA LEU A 509 -8.40 -28.20 -14.77
C LEU A 509 -7.50 -29.26 -14.12
N GLN A 510 -8.10 -30.35 -13.62
CA GLN A 510 -7.37 -31.47 -13.05
C GLN A 510 -6.54 -32.20 -14.10
N LYS A 511 -7.14 -32.52 -15.26
CA LYS A 511 -6.41 -33.11 -16.39
C LYS A 511 -5.23 -32.26 -16.85
N ALA A 512 -5.44 -30.93 -16.93
CA ALA A 512 -4.37 -29.99 -17.27
C ALA A 512 -3.29 -29.92 -16.19
N ALA A 513 -3.63 -30.11 -14.92
CA ALA A 513 -2.67 -30.10 -13.81
C ALA A 513 -1.86 -31.39 -13.70
N GLU A 514 -2.46 -32.54 -14.06
CA GLU A 514 -1.81 -33.86 -14.08
C GLU A 514 -0.95 -34.09 -15.33
N TYR A 515 -1.22 -33.37 -16.41
CA TYR A 515 -0.46 -33.48 -17.65
C TYR A 515 1.02 -33.15 -17.45
N PRO A 516 1.97 -34.01 -17.88
CA PRO A 516 3.42 -33.77 -17.76
C PRO A 516 3.88 -32.66 -18.71
N ARG A 517 3.56 -31.44 -18.33
CA ARG A 517 3.67 -30.22 -19.14
C ARG A 517 5.10 -29.81 -19.42
N TYR A 518 6.06 -30.14 -18.55
CA TYR A 518 7.42 -29.65 -18.63
C TYR A 518 8.40 -30.80 -18.78
N ARG A 519 9.31 -30.67 -19.76
CA ARG A 519 10.50 -31.52 -19.86
C ARG A 519 11.67 -30.72 -19.27
N VAL A 520 12.20 -31.18 -18.14
CA VAL A 520 13.23 -30.46 -17.40
C VAL A 520 14.59 -31.16 -17.55
N ARG A 521 15.62 -30.38 -17.86
CA ARG A 521 17.00 -30.85 -17.84
C ARG A 521 17.97 -29.81 -17.31
N ARG A 522 19.02 -30.24 -16.68
CA ARG A 522 20.15 -29.39 -16.32
C ARG A 522 21.10 -29.30 -17.51
N VAL A 523 21.68 -28.12 -17.73
CA VAL A 523 22.68 -27.83 -18.73
C VAL A 523 23.97 -27.32 -18.07
N ASP A 524 25.13 -27.61 -18.70
CA ASP A 524 26.42 -27.28 -18.16
C ASP A 524 26.79 -25.82 -18.49
N GLY A 525 26.23 -24.93 -17.72
CA GLY A 525 26.53 -23.51 -17.79
C GLY A 525 25.88 -22.76 -18.95
N ARG A 526 26.38 -21.55 -19.17
CA ARG A 526 25.81 -20.60 -20.14
C ARG A 526 26.03 -21.01 -21.58
N GLU A 527 27.17 -21.58 -21.92
CA GLU A 527 27.53 -21.92 -23.31
C GLU A 527 26.59 -22.99 -23.89
N GLU A 528 26.31 -24.06 -23.13
CA GLU A 528 25.33 -25.07 -23.54
C GLU A 528 23.93 -24.50 -23.63
N ALA A 529 23.54 -23.63 -22.69
CA ALA A 529 22.26 -22.94 -22.73
C ALA A 529 22.11 -22.08 -24.00
N GLU A 530 23.15 -21.34 -24.38
CA GLU A 530 23.16 -20.51 -25.59
C GLU A 530 23.05 -21.34 -26.86
N TRP A 531 23.78 -22.46 -26.93
CA TRP A 531 23.67 -23.39 -28.04
C TRP A 531 22.23 -23.92 -28.19
N ALA A 532 21.59 -24.32 -27.09
CA ALA A 532 20.22 -24.81 -27.09
C ALA A 532 19.21 -23.73 -27.53
N VAL A 533 19.42 -22.47 -27.10
CA VAL A 533 18.61 -21.32 -27.54
C VAL A 533 18.71 -21.13 -29.05
N ARG A 534 19.94 -21.10 -29.61
CA ARG A 534 20.15 -20.97 -31.06
C ARG A 534 19.44 -22.07 -31.85
N GLN A 535 19.46 -23.32 -31.36
CA GLN A 535 18.74 -24.42 -31.96
C GLN A 535 17.22 -24.24 -31.92
N ALA A 536 16.69 -23.87 -30.75
CA ALA A 536 15.26 -23.63 -30.57
C ALA A 536 14.74 -22.50 -31.49
N LEU A 537 15.51 -21.43 -31.65
CA LEU A 537 15.15 -20.32 -32.55
C LEU A 537 15.12 -20.76 -34.01
N ARG A 538 16.06 -21.58 -34.47
CA ARG A 538 16.06 -22.17 -35.83
C ARG A 538 14.87 -23.10 -36.06
N GLU A 539 14.36 -23.73 -34.99
CA GLU A 539 13.14 -24.54 -35.02
C GLU A 539 11.85 -23.68 -34.89
N ASN A 540 11.97 -22.36 -35.03
CA ASN A 540 10.88 -21.41 -34.94
C ASN A 540 10.14 -21.41 -33.58
N LYS A 541 10.87 -21.72 -32.49
CA LYS A 541 10.35 -21.73 -31.14
C LYS A 541 10.47 -20.36 -30.46
N ARG A 542 9.55 -20.09 -29.53
CA ARG A 542 9.59 -18.91 -28.64
C ARG A 542 10.43 -19.25 -27.42
N VAL A 543 11.47 -18.48 -27.20
CA VAL A 543 12.43 -18.70 -26.12
C VAL A 543 12.34 -17.59 -25.07
N LEU A 544 12.19 -18.00 -23.81
CA LEU A 544 12.27 -17.11 -22.67
C LEU A 544 13.54 -17.46 -21.87
N TRP A 545 14.46 -16.52 -21.77
CA TRP A 545 15.70 -16.69 -20.99
C TRP A 545 15.65 -15.82 -19.74
N VAL A 546 15.60 -16.44 -18.57
CA VAL A 546 15.46 -15.73 -17.27
C VAL A 546 16.75 -15.83 -16.46
N VAL A 547 17.27 -14.67 -16.10
CA VAL A 547 18.48 -14.54 -15.29
C VAL A 547 18.21 -13.79 -13.98
N ASN A 548 19.10 -13.94 -13.00
CA ASN A 548 18.88 -13.39 -11.66
C ASN A 548 19.31 -11.93 -11.51
N THR A 549 20.11 -11.37 -12.43
CA THR A 549 20.57 -9.98 -12.34
C THR A 549 20.40 -9.22 -13.66
N VAL A 550 20.22 -7.90 -13.56
CA VAL A 550 20.08 -7.04 -14.75
C VAL A 550 21.35 -7.02 -15.58
N GLU A 551 22.52 -7.03 -14.94
CA GLU A 551 23.81 -7.05 -15.64
C GLU A 551 23.95 -8.26 -16.54
N ARG A 552 23.58 -9.45 -16.05
CA ARG A 552 23.60 -10.68 -16.88
C ARG A 552 22.57 -10.65 -17.99
N CYS A 553 21.39 -10.10 -17.72
CA CYS A 553 20.36 -9.90 -18.74
C CYS A 553 20.87 -9.04 -19.90
N GLN A 554 21.47 -7.90 -19.60
CA GLN A 554 22.04 -7.00 -20.58
C GLN A 554 23.25 -7.63 -21.30
N GLN A 555 24.10 -8.39 -20.58
CA GLN A 555 25.25 -9.09 -21.14
C GLN A 555 24.82 -10.12 -22.19
N ILE A 556 23.86 -11.00 -21.84
CA ILE A 556 23.37 -12.03 -22.74
C ILE A 556 22.71 -11.42 -23.97
N ALA A 557 21.91 -10.38 -23.76
CA ALA A 557 21.26 -9.69 -24.88
C ALA A 557 22.28 -9.07 -25.84
N ARG A 558 23.35 -8.46 -25.34
CA ARG A 558 24.44 -7.93 -26.18
C ARG A 558 25.19 -9.01 -26.93
N ASP A 559 25.50 -10.12 -26.25
CA ASP A 559 26.29 -11.21 -26.88
C ASP A 559 25.51 -11.94 -27.98
N LEU A 560 24.19 -11.90 -27.94
CA LEU A 560 23.29 -12.53 -28.93
C LEU A 560 22.79 -11.55 -30.01
N ALA A 561 22.91 -10.26 -29.78
CA ALA A 561 22.45 -9.22 -30.73
C ALA A 561 23.43 -9.10 -31.89
N CYS A 562 22.89 -8.99 -33.11
CA CYS A 562 23.56 -8.50 -34.29
C CYS A 562 23.17 -7.04 -34.49
N ASP A 563 24.13 -6.12 -34.30
CA ASP A 563 23.86 -4.67 -34.23
C ASP A 563 23.46 -4.12 -35.60
N ARG A 564 22.17 -3.83 -35.80
CA ARG A 564 21.67 -3.15 -37.01
C ARG A 564 20.86 -1.89 -36.74
N ASP A 565 20.29 -1.79 -35.53
CA ASP A 565 19.51 -0.59 -35.11
C ASP A 565 19.61 -0.44 -33.58
N ALA A 566 20.05 0.70 -33.10
CA ALA A 566 20.14 1.01 -31.66
C ALA A 566 18.80 0.95 -30.92
N ASN A 567 17.69 0.94 -31.63
CA ASN A 567 16.33 0.92 -31.05
C ASN A 567 15.69 -0.47 -31.05
N GLN A 568 16.23 -1.45 -31.79
CA GLN A 568 15.65 -2.79 -31.87
C GLN A 568 16.77 -3.82 -32.01
N LEU A 569 16.78 -4.81 -31.10
CA LEU A 569 17.75 -5.89 -31.14
C LEU A 569 17.20 -7.05 -31.94
N GLU A 570 18.09 -7.66 -32.76
CA GLU A 570 17.82 -8.89 -33.48
C GLU A 570 19.01 -9.85 -33.33
N THR A 571 18.77 -11.15 -33.43
CA THR A 571 19.82 -12.15 -33.50
C THR A 571 20.48 -12.15 -34.89
N GLU A 572 21.56 -12.90 -35.05
CA GLU A 572 22.25 -13.10 -36.35
C GLU A 572 21.29 -13.60 -37.46
N ASP A 573 20.28 -14.38 -37.08
CA ASP A 573 19.27 -14.92 -37.98
C ASP A 573 18.08 -13.96 -38.23
N GLY A 574 18.14 -12.68 -37.74
CA GLY A 574 17.09 -11.68 -37.90
C GLY A 574 15.86 -11.93 -37.02
N ILE A 575 15.98 -12.68 -35.95
CA ILE A 575 14.90 -13.00 -35.01
C ILE A 575 14.81 -11.90 -33.96
N PRO A 576 13.62 -11.35 -33.63
CA PRO A 576 13.43 -10.32 -32.63
C PRO A 576 14.00 -10.76 -31.26
N LEU A 577 14.85 -9.92 -30.69
CA LEU A 577 15.49 -10.09 -29.38
C LEU A 577 15.06 -8.97 -28.44
N PHE A 578 14.56 -9.33 -27.29
CA PHE A 578 14.17 -8.38 -26.25
C PHE A 578 15.04 -8.53 -25.03
N CYS A 579 15.54 -7.39 -24.51
CA CYS A 579 16.17 -7.30 -23.20
C CYS A 579 15.20 -6.59 -22.25
N TYR A 580 14.56 -7.30 -21.33
CA TYR A 580 13.50 -6.72 -20.52
C TYR A 580 13.76 -6.88 -19.02
N HIS A 581 13.91 -5.73 -18.31
CA HIS A 581 14.23 -5.68 -16.88
C HIS A 581 13.78 -4.36 -16.23
N SER A 582 14.14 -4.13 -14.96
CA SER A 582 13.68 -2.97 -14.18
C SER A 582 14.40 -1.64 -14.47
N ARG A 583 15.58 -1.62 -15.11
CA ARG A 583 16.42 -0.41 -15.30
C ARG A 583 16.08 0.40 -16.56
N TYR A 584 14.81 0.46 -16.92
CA TYR A 584 14.29 1.39 -17.92
C TYR A 584 13.58 2.57 -17.27
N ARG A 585 13.52 3.72 -17.97
CA ARG A 585 12.51 4.74 -17.63
C ARG A 585 11.13 4.11 -17.67
N LEU A 586 10.23 4.56 -16.83
CA LEU A 586 8.90 3.95 -16.76
C LEU A 586 8.17 3.96 -18.12
N ILE A 587 8.35 5.04 -18.92
CA ILE A 587 7.77 5.12 -20.27
C ILE A 587 8.32 4.03 -21.19
N ASP A 588 9.65 3.84 -21.21
CA ASP A 588 10.29 2.82 -22.04
C ASP A 588 9.96 1.41 -21.54
N ARG A 589 9.85 1.24 -20.23
CA ARG A 589 9.47 -0.02 -19.63
C ARG A 589 8.06 -0.45 -20.05
N LYS A 590 7.10 0.49 -20.10
CA LYS A 590 5.74 0.22 -20.60
C LYS A 590 5.77 -0.22 -22.07
N ARG A 591 6.52 0.53 -22.90
CA ARG A 591 6.70 0.20 -24.32
C ARG A 591 7.27 -1.21 -24.53
N TRP A 592 8.35 -1.55 -23.81
CA TRP A 592 8.98 -2.87 -23.93
C TRP A 592 8.10 -3.99 -23.36
N HIS A 593 7.37 -3.74 -22.29
CA HIS A 593 6.38 -4.67 -21.75
C HIS A 593 5.35 -5.08 -22.82
N GLU A 594 4.73 -4.10 -23.48
CA GLU A 594 3.76 -4.34 -24.54
C GLU A 594 4.39 -5.04 -25.76
N ALA A 595 5.59 -4.61 -26.16
CA ALA A 595 6.30 -5.20 -27.27
C ALA A 595 6.61 -6.68 -27.07
N VAL A 596 7.13 -7.05 -25.88
CA VAL A 596 7.43 -8.45 -25.52
C VAL A 596 6.14 -9.29 -25.54
N ILE A 597 5.06 -8.83 -24.90
CA ILE A 597 3.78 -9.57 -24.87
C ILE A 597 3.24 -9.76 -26.29
N ASN A 598 3.26 -8.71 -27.12
CA ASN A 598 2.75 -8.78 -28.49
C ASN A 598 3.60 -9.73 -29.34
N ALA A 599 4.90 -9.73 -29.21
CA ALA A 599 5.79 -10.66 -29.93
C ALA A 599 5.51 -12.13 -29.55
N PHE A 600 5.29 -12.42 -28.27
CA PHE A 600 4.93 -13.77 -27.82
C PHE A 600 3.50 -14.19 -28.18
N LYS A 601 2.61 -13.26 -28.51
CA LYS A 601 1.24 -13.54 -28.99
C LYS A 601 1.14 -13.56 -30.52
N ALA A 602 2.11 -12.99 -31.23
CA ALA A 602 2.08 -12.88 -32.68
C ALA A 602 1.95 -14.25 -33.35
N ARG A 603 1.14 -14.28 -34.40
CA ARG A 603 0.96 -15.47 -35.28
C ARG A 603 1.41 -15.10 -36.68
N GLY A 604 2.19 -15.94 -37.29
CA GLY A 604 2.56 -15.82 -38.71
C GLY A 604 1.45 -16.28 -39.66
N ASP A 605 1.78 -16.40 -40.94
CA ASP A 605 0.90 -16.94 -41.97
C ASP A 605 0.40 -18.32 -41.54
N HIS A 606 -0.89 -18.56 -41.78
CA HIS A 606 -1.57 -19.80 -41.36
C HIS A 606 -1.66 -20.06 -39.85
N GLY A 607 -1.47 -19.00 -38.99
CA GLY A 607 -1.59 -19.11 -37.54
C GLY A 607 -0.39 -19.77 -36.84
N THR A 608 0.73 -19.94 -37.56
CA THR A 608 1.97 -20.51 -37.00
C THR A 608 2.60 -19.57 -35.95
N ARG A 609 3.28 -20.15 -34.97
CA ARG A 609 4.07 -19.37 -33.99
C ARG A 609 5.32 -18.83 -34.70
N GLN A 610 5.76 -17.65 -34.32
CA GLN A 610 6.99 -17.04 -34.81
C GLN A 610 8.10 -17.11 -33.73
N ALA A 611 9.33 -17.36 -34.19
CA ALA A 611 10.49 -17.31 -33.31
C ALA A 611 10.64 -15.95 -32.67
N VAL A 612 10.95 -15.95 -31.39
CA VAL A 612 11.27 -14.74 -30.60
C VAL A 612 12.14 -15.13 -29.42
N LEU A 613 13.06 -14.27 -29.06
CA LEU A 613 13.88 -14.42 -27.86
C LEU A 613 13.65 -13.23 -26.91
N ALA A 614 13.26 -13.52 -25.68
CA ALA A 614 13.26 -12.53 -24.60
C ALA A 614 14.23 -12.95 -23.51
N VAL A 615 15.24 -12.12 -23.27
CA VAL A 615 16.14 -12.22 -22.11
C VAL A 615 15.59 -11.29 -21.04
N THR A 616 15.33 -11.80 -19.84
CA THR A 616 14.63 -11.05 -18.79
C THR A 616 15.13 -11.44 -17.39
N THR A 617 14.65 -10.71 -16.39
CA THR A 617 14.91 -10.98 -14.97
C THR A 617 13.61 -11.39 -14.27
N GLN A 618 13.55 -11.33 -12.93
CA GLN A 618 12.37 -11.63 -12.12
C GLN A 618 11.09 -10.87 -12.54
N VAL A 619 11.23 -9.82 -13.36
CA VAL A 619 10.06 -9.08 -13.87
C VAL A 619 9.11 -9.95 -14.71
N CYS A 620 9.56 -11.07 -15.25
CA CYS A 620 8.69 -12.00 -15.96
C CYS A 620 7.84 -12.87 -15.03
N GLU A 621 8.27 -13.08 -13.80
CA GLU A 621 7.61 -14.02 -12.88
C GLU A 621 6.17 -13.56 -12.54
N MET A 622 5.92 -12.25 -12.47
CA MET A 622 4.65 -11.71 -11.99
C MET A 622 3.84 -10.90 -13.01
N SER A 623 4.48 -10.30 -14.01
CA SER A 623 3.81 -9.26 -14.81
C SER A 623 3.69 -9.56 -16.29
N LEU A 624 4.25 -10.66 -16.79
CA LEU A 624 4.25 -10.95 -18.22
C LEU A 624 3.34 -12.14 -18.55
N ASP A 625 2.32 -11.87 -19.38
CA ASP A 625 1.46 -12.91 -19.97
C ASP A 625 2.15 -13.55 -21.18
N LEU A 626 3.17 -14.38 -20.89
CA LEU A 626 4.00 -15.07 -21.89
C LEU A 626 3.65 -16.55 -21.95
N ASP A 627 3.83 -17.11 -23.15
CA ASP A 627 3.72 -18.54 -23.42
C ASP A 627 4.89 -18.99 -24.30
N ALA A 628 6.03 -19.27 -23.66
CA ALA A 628 7.22 -19.76 -24.31
C ALA A 628 7.12 -21.26 -24.65
N ASP A 629 7.89 -21.71 -25.66
CA ASP A 629 8.10 -23.12 -25.97
C ASP A 629 9.33 -23.67 -25.21
N VAL A 630 10.33 -22.81 -25.00
CA VAL A 630 11.57 -23.11 -24.26
C VAL A 630 11.80 -22.06 -23.19
N LEU A 631 11.98 -22.50 -21.97
CA LEU A 631 12.45 -21.69 -20.85
C LEU A 631 13.90 -22.03 -20.55
N VAL A 632 14.78 -21.05 -20.60
CA VAL A 632 16.15 -21.15 -20.06
C VAL A 632 16.20 -20.34 -18.76
N THR A 633 16.67 -20.90 -17.69
CA THR A 633 16.72 -20.22 -16.42
C THR A 633 18.00 -20.46 -15.65
N GLU A 634 18.54 -19.40 -15.04
CA GLU A 634 19.51 -19.56 -13.97
C GLU A 634 18.86 -20.26 -12.78
N TRP A 635 19.67 -21.00 -12.02
CA TRP A 635 19.24 -21.58 -10.74
C TRP A 635 18.67 -20.48 -9.83
N CYS A 636 17.54 -20.74 -9.20
CA CYS A 636 16.82 -19.79 -8.36
C CYS A 636 16.00 -20.54 -7.29
N PRO A 637 15.46 -19.85 -6.27
CA PRO A 637 14.59 -20.45 -5.26
C PRO A 637 13.37 -21.17 -5.86
N ALA A 638 12.90 -22.22 -5.18
CA ALA A 638 11.81 -23.07 -5.65
C ALA A 638 10.54 -22.33 -6.08
N PRO A 639 10.02 -21.35 -5.32
CA PRO A 639 8.84 -20.59 -5.75
C PRO A 639 9.08 -19.80 -7.05
N ALA A 640 10.26 -19.16 -7.18
CA ALA A 640 10.63 -18.42 -8.39
C ALA A 640 10.74 -19.34 -9.61
N LEU A 641 11.36 -20.53 -9.44
CA LEU A 641 11.49 -21.52 -10.52
C LEU A 641 10.12 -21.95 -11.05
N ILE A 642 9.18 -22.29 -10.16
CA ILE A 642 7.83 -22.72 -10.56
C ILE A 642 7.10 -21.59 -11.31
N GLN A 643 7.32 -20.34 -10.92
CA GLN A 643 6.71 -19.20 -11.63
C GLN A 643 7.31 -18.96 -13.00
N ARG A 644 8.64 -19.11 -13.14
CA ARG A 644 9.32 -19.08 -14.45
C ARG A 644 8.80 -20.19 -15.34
N MET A 645 8.68 -21.40 -14.79
CA MET A 645 8.06 -22.54 -15.51
C MET A 645 6.62 -22.23 -15.92
N GLY A 646 5.85 -21.53 -15.10
CA GLY A 646 4.50 -21.08 -15.44
C GLY A 646 4.42 -20.07 -16.60
N ARG A 647 5.54 -19.61 -17.17
CA ARG A 647 5.63 -18.80 -18.42
C ARG A 647 6.00 -19.62 -19.64
N CYS A 648 6.17 -20.91 -19.46
CA CYS A 648 6.47 -21.88 -20.52
C CYS A 648 5.27 -22.85 -20.65
N CYS A 649 4.84 -23.14 -21.87
CA CYS A 649 3.71 -24.04 -22.14
C CYS A 649 2.45 -23.70 -21.29
N ARG A 650 2.08 -22.43 -21.27
CA ARG A 650 1.07 -21.89 -20.35
C ARG A 650 -0.37 -22.20 -20.74
N GLU A 651 -0.64 -22.44 -22.01
CA GLU A 651 -2.01 -22.70 -22.52
C GLU A 651 -2.67 -23.84 -21.72
N SER A 652 -3.90 -23.63 -21.26
CA SER A 652 -4.67 -24.66 -20.51
C SER A 652 -4.99 -25.90 -21.38
N THR A 653 -5.03 -25.72 -22.69
CA THR A 653 -5.26 -26.77 -23.71
C THR A 653 -3.97 -27.52 -24.12
N ALA A 654 -2.85 -27.30 -23.46
CA ALA A 654 -1.60 -27.99 -23.78
C ALA A 654 -1.73 -29.52 -23.73
N HIS A 655 -2.54 -30.05 -22.81
CA HIS A 655 -2.85 -31.48 -22.68
C HIS A 655 -3.64 -32.03 -23.87
N GLU A 656 -4.47 -31.20 -24.52
CA GLU A 656 -5.27 -31.57 -25.70
C GLU A 656 -4.39 -31.60 -26.96
N THR A 657 -3.41 -30.71 -27.02
CA THR A 657 -2.51 -30.57 -28.18
C THR A 657 -1.24 -31.41 -28.06
N GLY A 658 -1.01 -32.05 -26.93
CA GLY A 658 0.22 -32.78 -26.62
C GLY A 658 1.48 -31.90 -26.50
N ARG A 659 1.31 -30.58 -26.28
CA ARG A 659 2.41 -29.63 -26.21
C ARG A 659 3.17 -29.77 -24.89
N ILE A 660 4.50 -29.86 -24.96
CA ILE A 660 5.41 -29.92 -23.80
C ILE A 660 6.39 -28.76 -23.91
N GLY A 661 6.57 -28.03 -22.83
CA GLY A 661 7.57 -26.97 -22.71
C GLY A 661 8.94 -27.55 -22.30
N GLU A 662 10.01 -27.09 -22.90
CA GLU A 662 11.36 -27.43 -22.50
C GLU A 662 11.88 -26.46 -21.45
N VAL A 663 12.44 -26.97 -20.36
CA VAL A 663 12.98 -26.17 -19.26
C VAL A 663 14.45 -26.53 -19.04
N LEU A 664 15.32 -25.57 -19.28
CA LEU A 664 16.77 -25.70 -19.16
C LEU A 664 17.24 -24.90 -17.93
N ILE A 665 17.85 -25.60 -16.96
CA ILE A 665 18.33 -24.98 -15.72
C ILE A 665 19.85 -25.05 -15.71
N TYR A 666 20.52 -23.92 -15.46
CA TYR A 666 21.98 -23.87 -15.31
C TYR A 666 22.41 -23.07 -14.08
N GLU A 667 23.59 -23.40 -13.60
CA GLU A 667 24.24 -22.66 -12.52
C GLU A 667 25.20 -21.61 -13.06
N VAL A 668 25.29 -20.50 -12.37
CA VAL A 668 26.28 -19.45 -12.63
C VAL A 668 27.43 -19.63 -11.65
N PRO A 669 28.65 -19.84 -12.10
CA PRO A 669 29.81 -19.92 -11.20
C PRO A 669 30.00 -18.61 -10.43
N GLY A 670 30.31 -18.72 -9.15
CA GLY A 670 30.66 -17.58 -8.32
C GLY A 670 31.97 -16.94 -8.75
N ASN A 671 31.99 -15.63 -8.87
CA ASN A 671 33.23 -14.87 -9.04
C ASN A 671 33.81 -14.47 -7.69
N ALA A 672 35.16 -14.34 -7.60
CA ALA A 672 35.84 -13.93 -6.38
C ALA A 672 35.20 -12.65 -5.79
N GLY A 673 34.62 -12.77 -4.60
CA GLY A 673 33.96 -11.66 -3.87
C GLY A 673 32.50 -11.38 -4.19
N ARG A 674 31.83 -12.11 -5.12
CA ARG A 674 30.40 -12.01 -5.36
C ARG A 674 29.74 -13.38 -5.39
N PRO A 675 28.78 -13.66 -4.48
CA PRO A 675 28.00 -14.89 -4.55
C PRO A 675 27.21 -14.98 -5.86
N SER A 676 27.17 -16.18 -6.45
CA SER A 676 26.44 -16.46 -7.70
C SER A 676 24.92 -16.32 -7.56
N TYR A 677 24.42 -16.46 -6.35
CA TYR A 677 22.99 -16.53 -6.03
C TYR A 677 22.28 -15.18 -5.93
N LEU A 678 22.99 -14.03 -5.95
CA LEU A 678 22.34 -12.73 -5.87
C LEU A 678 21.23 -12.54 -6.93
N PRO A 679 20.08 -11.97 -6.55
CA PRO A 679 19.75 -11.25 -5.29
C PRO A 679 19.18 -12.14 -4.17
N TYR A 680 19.16 -13.43 -4.32
CA TYR A 680 18.65 -14.39 -3.33
C TYR A 680 19.66 -14.67 -2.20
N THR A 681 19.21 -15.36 -1.17
CA THR A 681 20.05 -15.81 -0.06
C THR A 681 20.58 -17.23 -0.30
N GLU A 682 21.72 -17.58 0.30
CA GLU A 682 22.26 -18.93 0.24
C GLU A 682 21.28 -19.98 0.81
N ALA A 683 20.55 -19.60 1.87
CA ALA A 683 19.56 -20.48 2.49
C ALA A 683 18.41 -20.82 1.53
N GLU A 684 17.90 -19.86 0.78
CA GLU A 684 16.84 -20.08 -0.22
C GLU A 684 17.32 -20.97 -1.37
N MET A 685 18.55 -20.78 -1.80
CA MET A 685 19.14 -21.60 -2.86
C MET A 685 19.38 -23.04 -2.41
N THR A 686 19.86 -23.21 -1.18
CA THR A 686 20.06 -24.53 -0.57
C THR A 686 18.74 -25.28 -0.39
N ALA A 687 17.69 -24.58 0.08
CA ALA A 687 16.35 -25.16 0.23
C ALA A 687 15.74 -25.59 -1.12
N ALA A 688 16.10 -24.95 -2.23
CA ALA A 688 15.59 -25.30 -3.57
C ALA A 688 16.30 -26.53 -4.18
N ALA A 689 17.49 -26.90 -3.71
CA ALA A 689 18.30 -27.96 -4.33
C ALA A 689 17.59 -29.33 -4.42
N PRO A 690 16.90 -29.83 -3.38
CA PRO A 690 16.20 -31.11 -3.46
C PRO A 690 15.08 -31.10 -4.51
N LEU A 691 14.31 -30.01 -4.62
CA LEU A 691 13.25 -29.87 -5.62
C LEU A 691 13.84 -29.90 -7.04
N VAL A 692 14.89 -29.13 -7.31
CA VAL A 692 15.55 -29.10 -8.62
C VAL A 692 16.11 -30.49 -9.00
N ALA A 693 16.74 -31.17 -8.04
CA ALA A 693 17.23 -32.53 -8.27
C ALA A 693 16.11 -33.51 -8.63
N ALA A 694 14.96 -33.43 -7.93
CA ALA A 694 13.80 -34.28 -8.17
C ALA A 694 13.21 -34.04 -9.56
N ILE A 695 12.93 -32.77 -9.93
CA ILE A 695 12.32 -32.46 -11.25
C ILE A 695 13.24 -32.83 -12.43
N VAL A 696 14.56 -32.71 -12.26
CA VAL A 696 15.54 -33.12 -13.28
C VAL A 696 15.59 -34.65 -13.40
N ALA A 697 15.56 -35.37 -12.27
CA ALA A 697 15.56 -36.84 -12.26
C ALA A 697 14.28 -37.42 -12.88
N GLU A 698 13.13 -36.83 -12.66
CA GLU A 698 11.85 -37.23 -13.27
C GLU A 698 11.80 -36.92 -14.78
N GLY A 699 12.53 -35.89 -15.22
CA GLY A 699 12.66 -35.51 -16.63
C GLY A 699 11.38 -34.91 -17.24
N ALA A 700 10.18 -35.32 -16.82
CA ALA A 700 8.89 -34.77 -17.25
C ALA A 700 7.98 -34.60 -16.03
N VAL A 701 7.53 -33.38 -15.78
CA VAL A 701 6.76 -33.02 -14.58
C VAL A 701 5.47 -32.29 -14.91
N SER A 702 4.42 -32.57 -14.12
CA SER A 702 3.14 -31.90 -14.15
C SER A 702 3.08 -30.75 -13.12
N LEU A 703 2.04 -29.93 -13.25
CA LEU A 703 1.80 -28.87 -12.24
C LEU A 703 1.48 -29.43 -10.85
N LEU A 704 0.71 -30.52 -10.81
CA LEU A 704 0.39 -31.21 -9.56
C LEU A 704 1.67 -31.72 -8.89
N ARG A 705 2.53 -32.37 -9.65
CA ARG A 705 3.81 -32.90 -9.14
C ARG A 705 4.74 -31.82 -8.64
N LEU A 706 4.79 -30.67 -9.33
CA LEU A 706 5.54 -29.51 -8.86
C LEU A 706 5.03 -28.99 -7.52
N GLN A 707 3.71 -28.98 -7.28
CA GLN A 707 3.15 -28.60 -5.99
C GLN A 707 3.50 -29.59 -4.87
N GLU A 708 3.40 -30.89 -5.15
CA GLU A 708 3.81 -31.93 -4.19
C GLU A 708 5.28 -31.82 -3.79
N LEU A 709 6.16 -31.56 -4.76
CA LEU A 709 7.58 -31.37 -4.50
C LEU A 709 7.85 -30.07 -3.73
N LEU A 710 7.08 -29.01 -4.00
CA LEU A 710 7.19 -27.74 -3.29
C LEU A 710 6.77 -27.89 -1.82
N ASP A 711 5.78 -28.71 -1.52
CA ASP A 711 5.32 -29.00 -0.14
C ASP A 711 6.42 -29.70 0.69
N CYS A 712 7.38 -30.33 0.04
CA CYS A 712 8.56 -30.93 0.68
C CYS A 712 9.74 -29.96 0.87
N VAL A 713 9.66 -28.73 0.35
CA VAL A 713 10.73 -27.72 0.49
C VAL A 713 10.66 -27.09 1.86
N ASP A 714 11.78 -27.08 2.58
CA ASP A 714 11.88 -26.40 3.87
C ASP A 714 11.56 -24.90 3.73
N THR A 715 10.62 -24.45 4.54
CA THR A 715 10.32 -23.02 4.61
C THR A 715 11.32 -22.34 5.54
N PRO A 716 12.11 -21.37 5.05
CA PRO A 716 13.00 -20.61 5.91
C PRO A 716 12.23 -19.98 7.08
N VAL A 717 12.82 -19.98 8.28
CA VAL A 717 12.24 -19.34 9.45
C VAL A 717 12.12 -17.83 9.17
N GLU A 718 10.90 -17.35 9.05
CA GLU A 718 10.64 -15.93 8.86
C GLU A 718 10.53 -15.26 10.23
N LEU A 719 11.47 -14.38 10.57
CA LEU A 719 11.37 -13.54 11.76
C LEU A 719 10.26 -12.50 11.52
N PRO A 720 9.34 -12.32 12.49
CA PRO A 720 8.30 -11.30 12.37
C PRO A 720 8.95 -9.91 12.31
N ILE A 721 8.36 -9.04 11.49
CA ILE A 721 8.72 -7.62 11.47
C ILE A 721 7.82 -6.91 12.48
N ALA A 722 8.41 -6.02 13.29
CA ALA A 722 7.69 -5.22 14.26
C ALA A 722 6.60 -4.37 13.56
N CYS A 723 5.36 -4.47 14.04
CA CYS A 723 4.23 -3.71 13.55
C CYS A 723 3.90 -2.57 14.51
N ARG A 724 4.40 -1.38 14.22
CA ARG A 724 4.33 -0.21 15.12
C ARG A 724 2.91 0.15 15.53
N PHE A 725 1.94 0.07 14.62
CA PHE A 725 0.53 0.34 14.94
C PHE A 725 -0.01 -0.55 16.07
N ILE A 726 0.45 -1.79 16.11
CA ILE A 726 0.01 -2.81 17.06
C ILE A 726 0.80 -2.72 18.38
N GLU A 727 2.10 -2.44 18.29
CA GLU A 727 3.06 -2.56 19.40
C GLU A 727 3.30 -1.26 20.16
N SER A 728 3.05 -0.10 19.54
CA SER A 728 3.46 1.19 20.08
C SER A 728 2.67 1.67 21.30
N GLY A 729 1.63 1.00 21.73
CA GLY A 729 0.83 1.39 22.89
C GLY A 729 0.28 2.82 22.77
N PRO A 730 0.47 3.67 23.81
CA PRO A 730 0.02 5.06 23.78
C PRO A 730 0.82 5.92 22.79
N TRP A 731 2.04 5.51 22.43
CA TRP A 731 2.91 6.21 21.51
C TRP A 731 2.55 5.87 20.06
N ALA A 732 2.64 6.83 19.17
CA ALA A 732 2.32 6.64 17.76
C ALA A 732 3.25 7.49 16.89
N ALA A 733 4.33 6.89 16.44
CA ALA A 733 5.25 7.54 15.50
C ALA A 733 5.40 6.73 14.23
N SER A 734 5.27 7.40 13.09
CA SER A 734 5.64 6.81 11.80
C SER A 734 7.11 6.39 11.80
N GLY A 735 7.39 5.23 11.21
CA GLY A 735 8.75 4.75 10.98
C GLY A 735 9.25 5.21 9.63
N GLU A 736 10.56 5.40 9.53
CA GLU A 736 11.24 5.54 8.24
C GLU A 736 11.34 4.18 7.53
N GLU A 737 11.14 3.08 8.26
CA GLU A 737 11.23 1.72 7.75
C GLU A 737 9.91 1.33 7.07
N GLN A 738 9.99 1.06 5.78
CA GLN A 738 8.93 0.36 5.07
C GLN A 738 8.89 -1.09 5.58
N PHE A 739 7.71 -1.72 5.62
CA PHE A 739 7.63 -3.13 6.04
C PHE A 739 8.18 -4.11 5.00
N ARG A 740 8.53 -3.66 3.81
CA ARG A 740 9.21 -4.49 2.83
C ARG A 740 10.66 -4.74 3.25
N ASP A 741 11.07 -5.99 3.18
CA ASP A 741 12.46 -6.43 3.42
C ASP A 741 13.35 -6.05 2.23
N THR A 742 13.29 -4.79 1.84
CA THR A 742 14.19 -4.27 0.83
C THR A 742 15.42 -3.71 1.53
N THR A 743 16.46 -4.52 1.62
CA THR A 743 17.79 -3.92 1.44
C THR A 743 17.71 -3.25 0.08
N GLU A 744 17.27 -1.98 0.03
CA GLU A 744 17.15 -1.26 -1.23
C GLU A 744 18.52 -1.14 -1.86
N LEU A 745 18.87 -2.16 -2.65
CA LEU A 745 20.06 -2.13 -3.50
C LEU A 745 19.92 -1.07 -4.60
N ASN A 746 18.67 -0.62 -4.86
CA ASN A 746 18.32 0.33 -5.90
C ASN A 746 17.74 1.62 -5.32
N CYS A 747 17.80 2.72 -6.08
CA CYS A 747 17.14 3.98 -5.79
C CYS A 747 16.42 4.52 -7.03
N PRO A 748 15.36 5.34 -6.85
CA PRO A 748 14.79 6.09 -7.96
C PRO A 748 15.77 7.16 -8.43
N ALA A 749 15.96 7.23 -9.74
CA ALA A 749 16.89 8.17 -10.34
C ALA A 749 16.33 8.76 -11.64
N ILE A 750 16.92 9.88 -12.06
CA ILE A 750 16.66 10.52 -13.33
C ILE A 750 17.96 10.59 -14.13
N LEU A 751 17.86 10.42 -15.44
CA LEU A 751 18.99 10.61 -16.33
C LEU A 751 19.33 12.12 -16.45
N PRO A 752 20.62 12.50 -16.53
CA PRO A 752 20.99 13.90 -16.67
C PRO A 752 20.27 14.62 -17.82
N GLN A 753 20.07 13.94 -18.94
CA GLN A 753 19.38 14.45 -20.13
C GLN A 753 17.88 14.68 -19.93
N ASP A 754 17.23 14.01 -19.01
CA ASP A 754 15.79 14.09 -18.76
C ASP A 754 15.42 15.13 -17.70
N ILE A 755 16.41 15.73 -17.01
CA ILE A 755 16.19 16.66 -15.90
C ILE A 755 15.37 17.88 -16.35
N ALA A 756 15.71 18.48 -17.49
CA ALA A 756 15.01 19.67 -17.97
C ALA A 756 13.53 19.40 -18.28
N GLU A 757 13.25 18.26 -18.89
CA GLU A 757 11.88 17.85 -19.21
C GLU A 757 11.10 17.48 -17.96
N TYR A 758 11.71 16.79 -17.02
CA TYR A 758 11.12 16.50 -15.71
C TYR A 758 10.70 17.78 -14.99
N ALA A 759 11.61 18.76 -14.90
CA ALA A 759 11.35 20.06 -14.29
C ALA A 759 10.21 20.81 -15.01
N ARG A 760 10.19 20.78 -16.35
CA ARG A 760 9.12 21.37 -17.17
C ARG A 760 7.76 20.77 -16.86
N LEU A 761 7.67 19.44 -16.82
CA LEU A 761 6.42 18.71 -16.56
C LEU A 761 5.89 18.93 -15.14
N ARG A 762 6.76 19.19 -14.18
CA ARG A 762 6.40 19.47 -12.80
C ARG A 762 5.92 20.90 -12.56
N ASP A 763 6.37 21.86 -13.35
CA ASP A 763 5.99 23.27 -13.21
C ASP A 763 4.57 23.50 -13.80
N PRO A 764 3.54 23.85 -12.99
CA PRO A 764 2.20 24.13 -13.47
C PRO A 764 2.13 25.21 -14.55
N LYS A 765 3.09 26.15 -14.57
CA LYS A 765 3.16 27.25 -15.54
C LYS A 765 3.81 26.85 -16.86
N ARG A 766 4.64 25.81 -16.84
CA ARG A 766 5.46 25.39 -18.00
C ARG A 766 4.99 24.11 -18.66
N ARG A 767 4.24 23.26 -17.95
CA ARG A 767 3.79 21.96 -18.47
C ARG A 767 2.73 22.04 -19.56
N GLY A 768 2.13 23.21 -19.80
CA GLY A 768 1.04 23.36 -20.77
C GLY A 768 -0.18 22.50 -20.42
N GLY A 769 -0.64 21.67 -21.36
CA GLY A 769 -1.73 20.70 -21.16
C GLY A 769 -1.28 19.33 -20.64
N ASP A 770 0.02 19.11 -20.44
CA ASP A 770 0.54 17.82 -19.97
C ASP A 770 0.14 17.56 -18.52
N PRO A 771 -0.30 16.36 -18.19
CA PRO A 771 -0.61 16.00 -16.80
C PRO A 771 0.70 15.84 -16.00
N PRO A 772 0.70 16.19 -14.69
CA PRO A 772 1.90 16.18 -13.85
C PRO A 772 2.54 14.80 -13.68
N TRP A 773 1.76 13.72 -13.79
CA TRP A 773 2.25 12.34 -13.68
C TRP A 773 3.19 11.92 -14.83
N LYS A 774 3.21 12.63 -15.97
CA LYS A 774 4.19 12.39 -17.03
C LYS A 774 5.64 12.57 -16.57
N ALA A 775 5.89 13.40 -15.57
CA ALA A 775 7.22 13.55 -15.01
C ALA A 775 7.74 12.22 -14.43
N SER A 776 6.90 11.45 -13.74
CA SER A 776 7.29 10.15 -13.18
C SER A 776 7.64 9.10 -14.23
N GLU A 777 7.19 9.27 -15.48
CA GLU A 777 7.53 8.38 -16.59
C GLU A 777 9.02 8.44 -16.99
N LEU A 778 9.72 9.51 -16.61
CA LEU A 778 11.16 9.69 -16.85
C LEU A 778 12.03 9.04 -15.77
N ILE A 779 11.44 8.59 -14.67
CA ILE A 779 12.17 7.97 -13.54
C ILE A 779 12.51 6.52 -13.87
N LEU A 780 13.71 6.11 -13.45
CA LEU A 780 14.19 4.73 -13.55
C LEU A 780 14.73 4.25 -12.20
N SER A 781 14.85 2.93 -12.04
CA SER A 781 15.41 2.31 -10.85
C SER A 781 16.85 1.88 -11.13
N ILE A 782 17.82 2.38 -10.37
CA ILE A 782 19.25 2.05 -10.53
C ILE A 782 19.87 1.66 -9.19
N PRO A 783 21.01 0.94 -9.18
CA PRO A 783 21.74 0.66 -7.96
C PRO A 783 22.13 1.94 -7.22
N LYS A 784 21.97 1.97 -5.88
CA LYS A 784 22.24 3.16 -5.04
C LYS A 784 23.62 3.78 -5.26
N LYS A 785 24.65 2.97 -5.51
CA LYS A 785 26.01 3.43 -5.78
C LYS A 785 26.14 4.29 -7.05
N HIS A 786 25.18 4.21 -7.96
CA HIS A 786 25.11 4.99 -9.20
C HIS A 786 24.11 6.13 -9.16
N GLY A 787 23.43 6.33 -8.03
CA GLY A 787 22.50 7.43 -7.80
C GLY A 787 23.12 8.51 -6.90
N GLN A 788 23.52 9.64 -7.48
CA GLN A 788 24.10 10.74 -6.70
C GLN A 788 23.04 11.68 -6.14
N PRO A 789 23.18 12.13 -4.87
CA PRO A 789 22.40 13.24 -4.34
C PRO A 789 22.68 14.51 -5.16
N HIS A 790 21.70 15.40 -5.22
CA HIS A 790 21.84 16.68 -5.91
C HIS A 790 21.39 17.83 -5.01
N GLY A 791 21.95 19.04 -5.23
CA GLY A 791 21.51 20.27 -4.56
C GLY A 791 20.58 21.13 -5.41
N ARG A 792 19.84 20.55 -6.33
CA ARG A 792 18.98 21.27 -7.29
C ARG A 792 17.61 21.54 -6.68
N HIS A 793 17.09 22.76 -6.87
CA HIS A 793 15.75 23.17 -6.43
C HIS A 793 14.62 22.69 -7.38
N ASP A 794 14.97 22.31 -8.61
CA ASP A 794 14.01 21.84 -9.61
C ASP A 794 13.78 20.32 -9.60
N LEU A 795 14.50 19.60 -8.74
CA LEU A 795 14.34 18.16 -8.51
C LEU A 795 14.02 17.86 -7.03
N PRO A 796 13.16 16.86 -6.77
CA PRO A 796 12.92 16.42 -5.39
C PRO A 796 14.19 15.83 -4.78
N PRO A 797 14.54 16.11 -3.51
CA PRO A 797 15.76 15.60 -2.85
C PRO A 797 15.88 14.07 -2.78
N TRP A 798 14.77 13.35 -2.81
CA TRP A 798 14.75 11.88 -2.82
C TRP A 798 15.12 11.29 -4.21
N LEU A 799 14.91 12.04 -5.29
CA LEU A 799 15.26 11.62 -6.65
C LEU A 799 16.78 11.78 -6.82
N ARG A 800 17.43 10.72 -7.25
CA ARG A 800 18.88 10.76 -7.50
C ARG A 800 19.15 11.09 -8.94
N VAL A 801 20.32 11.64 -9.23
CA VAL A 801 20.81 11.78 -10.61
C VAL A 801 21.63 10.54 -10.94
N ALA A 802 21.29 9.88 -12.04
CA ALA A 802 22.00 8.70 -12.51
C ALA A 802 23.41 9.07 -13.01
N THR A 803 24.43 8.40 -12.50
CA THR A 803 25.84 8.66 -12.83
C THR A 803 26.61 7.33 -12.96
N GLY A 804 27.67 7.33 -13.74
CA GLY A 804 28.51 6.15 -13.91
C GLY A 804 27.89 5.04 -14.78
N GLY A 805 27.03 5.42 -15.73
CA GLY A 805 26.43 4.53 -16.70
C GLY A 805 25.86 5.27 -17.90
N VAL A 806 25.45 4.50 -18.90
CA VAL A 806 24.87 5.01 -20.17
C VAL A 806 23.48 4.42 -20.33
N TYR A 807 22.54 5.20 -20.84
CA TYR A 807 21.20 4.74 -21.19
C TYR A 807 21.10 4.35 -22.65
N HIS A 808 20.79 3.08 -22.90
CA HIS A 808 20.57 2.57 -24.25
C HIS A 808 19.07 2.28 -24.46
N PRO A 809 18.44 2.69 -25.55
CA PRO A 809 17.00 2.52 -25.76
C PRO A 809 16.52 1.05 -25.67
N ALA A 810 17.30 0.10 -26.19
CA ALA A 810 16.95 -1.31 -26.20
C ALA A 810 17.52 -2.13 -25.01
N LEU A 811 18.49 -1.60 -24.26
CA LEU A 811 19.15 -2.29 -23.14
C LEU A 811 18.89 -1.61 -21.79
N GLY A 812 18.25 -0.43 -21.76
CA GLY A 812 18.06 0.35 -20.54
C GLY A 812 19.35 0.95 -19.99
N TYR A 813 19.39 1.25 -18.70
CA TYR A 813 20.57 1.83 -18.05
C TYR A 813 21.64 0.76 -17.82
N CYS A 814 22.75 0.91 -18.54
CA CYS A 814 23.95 0.05 -18.49
C CYS A 814 25.02 0.69 -17.62
N LEU A 815 25.73 -0.10 -16.82
CA LEU A 815 26.85 0.39 -16.01
C LEU A 815 28.08 0.59 -16.88
N SER A 816 28.84 1.69 -16.67
CA SER A 816 29.98 2.10 -17.51
C SER A 816 31.25 1.28 -17.34
N ASP A 817 31.28 0.37 -16.33
CA ASP A 817 32.46 -0.51 -16.09
C ASP A 817 32.61 -1.62 -17.15
N ASP A 818 31.69 -1.71 -18.11
CA ASP A 818 31.81 -2.65 -19.24
C ASP A 818 32.43 -1.92 -20.46
N PRO A 819 33.66 -2.28 -20.84
CA PRO A 819 34.33 -1.61 -21.96
C PRO A 819 33.59 -1.75 -23.31
N ARG A 820 32.63 -2.69 -23.41
CA ARG A 820 31.81 -2.88 -24.61
C ARG A 820 30.67 -1.88 -24.73
N VAL A 821 30.27 -1.22 -23.64
CA VAL A 821 29.27 -0.12 -23.67
C VAL A 821 29.87 1.13 -24.36
N ALA A 822 31.18 1.33 -24.28
CA ALA A 822 31.89 2.45 -24.90
C ALA A 822 32.03 2.32 -26.44
N LEU A 823 31.72 1.15 -26.99
CA LEU A 823 31.82 0.88 -28.45
C LEU A 823 30.48 1.05 -29.19
N ILE A 824 29.37 1.29 -28.47
CA ILE A 824 28.00 1.42 -29.02
C ILE A 824 27.49 2.87 -28.99
N VAL A 825 28.35 3.83 -28.61
CA VAL A 825 28.02 5.28 -28.63
C VAL A 825 28.60 5.95 -29.86
#